data_b1ac4af4caa36c9e49433f2cc476d1d7
#
_entry.id   b1ac4af4caa36c9e49433f2cc476d1d7
#
_cell.length_a   1.000
_cell.length_b   1.000
_cell.length_c   1.000
_cell.angle_alpha   90.00
_cell.angle_beta   90.00
_cell.angle_gamma   90.00
#
_symmetry.space_group_name_H-M   'P 1'
#
loop_
_entity.id
_entity.type
_entity.pdbx_description
1 polymer ?
#
loop_
_entity_poly.entity_id
_entity_poly.type
_entity_poly.pdbx_seq_one_letter_code
_entity_poly.pdbx_strand_id
1 'polypeptide(L)'
;MRPAHIRNTCILVCAVLSVAACSTTRRLGSDEVLYTGVKKIRIEPDSGVVLSAAAESAVKEPLSVAPNNPLYSPYIRTPLPIGLWAYNYLYTPRQKGFKYWLFKRLAKQPVLISKVQPRLRTKVAEQVLENYGYFGSHAADSLLYRKHGRKAKVYYTLGIAPPWHYSKIAYPEVDSGMEHLMDSLRATSLLRVGAQYNMDSLTLERKRISQLLRNRGYYYFRPEYLEYLADTTSGLRQVDLRLNLKPNLPEVALKPYRVGGITVRLTNIKPGPTDTLRLRNATVIAQKPMKIRPRILSRALTLRSGQLFTVDAQNRTQTDLNKLGIFRSVNLSVTPLDSLRGSDTLDVAIDAQFDYPLEAALETDVTSKSNSFIGPGITFKVSNNNLFRGGEVLALKLNGSYEWQTGNKNSGGRSSRLNSYELGLNANLSIPRLLLPSFITRRLKYPGSTTFQLGVDLMNRPSFFRLIAFSGSAGYNFQTSPYSRHSLTVFKLTYNKLLHTTEAFDKTMDENPAIAMSFRNQFVPSINYTYTFDKTYGSTGNRRFYWQNSVTSAGNLLSGVLSLFGEKQPQHLFGNRFSQFVKEVSEVKFYHRIGRRNNWLATRLLVGVGYAYGNSEVMPYSEQFYIGGANSIRAFTIRSLGPGSYRPPANDRNGYLDQTGDFKLEANVEYRFGIMGRLNGAVFLDAGNIWLLKKDPKRPGAELKWKGLLNEIALGTGFGLRYDISYLVIRADLGIGIHTPYPNPDKTGYYNISSFKDGLGFHLAIGYPF
;
A
#
# COMPACT_ATOMS: atom_id res chain seq x y z
N MET A 1 -23.57 -42.55 -20.16
CA MET A 1 -23.97 -41.17 -19.79
C MET A 1 -25.41 -41.16 -19.35
N ARG A 2 -25.70 -40.71 -18.15
CA ARG A 2 -27.07 -40.75 -17.56
C ARG A 2 -27.98 -39.72 -18.26
N PRO A 3 -29.24 -40.03 -18.58
CA PRO A 3 -30.16 -39.15 -19.33
C PRO A 3 -30.44 -37.80 -18.64
N ALA A 4 -30.22 -37.70 -17.34
CA ALA A 4 -30.35 -36.45 -16.59
C ALA A 4 -29.33 -35.37 -16.97
N HIS A 5 -28.10 -35.73 -17.32
CA HIS A 5 -27.06 -34.77 -17.76
C HIS A 5 -27.36 -34.17 -19.14
N ILE A 6 -27.90 -34.98 -20.06
CA ILE A 6 -28.27 -34.49 -21.40
C ILE A 6 -29.44 -33.51 -21.29
N ARG A 7 -30.45 -33.82 -20.50
CA ARG A 7 -31.60 -32.95 -20.26
C ARG A 7 -31.19 -31.60 -19.62
N ASN A 8 -30.31 -31.60 -18.59
CA ASN A 8 -29.84 -30.40 -17.98
C ASN A 8 -28.94 -29.57 -18.90
N THR A 9 -28.12 -30.22 -19.73
CA THR A 9 -27.31 -29.54 -20.75
C THR A 9 -28.17 -28.92 -21.83
N CYS A 10 -29.21 -29.62 -22.31
CA CYS A 10 -30.18 -29.06 -23.27
C CYS A 10 -30.95 -27.88 -22.68
N ILE A 11 -31.40 -27.95 -21.42
CA ILE A 11 -32.09 -26.85 -20.75
C ILE A 11 -31.15 -25.65 -20.63
N LEU A 12 -29.88 -25.85 -20.24
CA LEU A 12 -28.87 -24.80 -20.14
C LEU A 12 -28.59 -24.17 -21.52
N VAL A 13 -28.46 -24.98 -22.58
CA VAL A 13 -28.23 -24.50 -23.95
C VAL A 13 -29.47 -23.74 -24.47
N CYS A 14 -30.70 -24.24 -24.23
CA CYS A 14 -31.93 -23.53 -24.58
C CYS A 14 -32.09 -22.22 -23.81
N ALA A 15 -31.72 -22.20 -22.52
CA ALA A 15 -31.71 -20.95 -21.69
C ALA A 15 -30.68 -19.95 -22.24
N VAL A 16 -29.49 -20.39 -22.61
CA VAL A 16 -28.45 -19.53 -23.21
C VAL A 16 -28.88 -19.03 -24.59
N LEU A 17 -29.51 -19.87 -25.44
CA LEU A 17 -30.00 -19.47 -26.75
C LEU A 17 -31.18 -18.48 -26.65
N SER A 18 -32.11 -18.67 -25.72
CA SER A 18 -33.21 -17.71 -25.48
C SER A 18 -32.74 -16.35 -24.99
N VAL A 19 -31.68 -16.33 -24.17
CA VAL A 19 -31.05 -15.08 -23.67
C VAL A 19 -30.28 -14.39 -24.81
N ALA A 20 -29.69 -15.12 -25.76
CA ALA A 20 -28.98 -14.58 -26.94
C ALA A 20 -29.92 -13.89 -27.93
N ALA A 21 -31.20 -14.25 -27.97
CA ALA A 21 -32.22 -13.66 -28.85
C ALA A 21 -32.74 -12.27 -28.37
N CYS A 22 -32.44 -11.85 -27.14
CA CYS A 22 -32.91 -10.58 -26.60
C CYS A 22 -32.28 -9.36 -27.30
N SER A 23 -33.13 -8.52 -27.91
CA SER A 23 -32.67 -7.28 -28.56
C SER A 23 -32.23 -6.25 -27.54
N THR A 24 -31.06 -5.61 -27.77
CA THR A 24 -30.55 -4.49 -26.97
C THR A 24 -30.92 -3.13 -27.53
N THR A 25 -31.66 -3.08 -28.64
CA THR A 25 -31.99 -1.85 -29.39
C THR A 25 -33.48 -1.66 -29.59
N ARG A 26 -34.34 -2.47 -28.94
CA ARG A 26 -35.80 -2.48 -29.15
C ARG A 26 -36.46 -1.12 -28.89
N ARG A 27 -35.97 -0.38 -27.87
CA ARG A 27 -36.54 0.89 -27.42
C ARG A 27 -35.78 2.13 -27.89
N LEU A 28 -34.82 1.98 -28.77
CA LEU A 28 -34.12 3.09 -29.38
C LEU A 28 -35.02 3.75 -30.42
N GLY A 29 -35.00 5.10 -30.49
CA GLY A 29 -35.60 5.87 -31.57
C GLY A 29 -35.06 5.46 -32.94
N SER A 30 -35.75 5.92 -34.02
CA SER A 30 -35.34 5.61 -35.39
C SER A 30 -33.93 6.06 -35.72
N ASP A 31 -33.54 7.22 -35.21
CA ASP A 31 -32.25 7.87 -35.49
C ASP A 31 -31.19 7.62 -34.41
N GLU A 32 -31.54 6.87 -33.36
CA GLU A 32 -30.64 6.59 -32.27
C GLU A 32 -29.75 5.37 -32.55
N VAL A 33 -28.43 5.55 -32.43
CA VAL A 33 -27.45 4.53 -32.64
C VAL A 33 -26.79 4.15 -31.30
N LEU A 34 -26.89 2.88 -30.90
CA LEU A 34 -26.27 2.35 -29.68
C LEU A 34 -24.74 2.31 -29.83
N TYR A 35 -24.06 3.00 -28.93
CA TYR A 35 -22.61 2.91 -28.82
C TYR A 35 -22.19 1.57 -28.21
N THR A 36 -21.29 0.87 -28.87
CA THR A 36 -20.87 -0.47 -28.45
C THR A 36 -19.37 -0.55 -28.11
N GLY A 37 -18.75 0.59 -27.89
CA GLY A 37 -17.35 0.72 -27.47
C GLY A 37 -16.43 1.20 -28.58
N VAL A 38 -15.17 1.38 -28.24
CA VAL A 38 -14.10 1.70 -29.20
C VAL A 38 -13.69 0.41 -29.92
N LYS A 39 -13.49 0.46 -31.23
CA LYS A 39 -12.96 -0.64 -32.03
C LYS A 39 -11.44 -0.72 -31.85
N LYS A 40 -10.76 0.41 -32.07
CA LYS A 40 -9.31 0.57 -31.95
C LYS A 40 -8.98 2.05 -31.94
N ILE A 41 -7.93 2.43 -31.23
CA ILE A 41 -7.25 3.74 -31.37
C ILE A 41 -5.94 3.41 -32.10
N ARG A 42 -5.80 3.89 -33.33
CA ARG A 42 -4.59 3.74 -34.13
C ARG A 42 -3.76 4.99 -33.97
N ILE A 43 -2.50 4.81 -33.59
CA ILE A 43 -1.53 5.90 -33.42
C ILE A 43 -0.55 5.77 -34.58
N GLU A 44 -0.45 6.82 -35.38
CA GLU A 44 0.39 6.92 -36.58
C GLU A 44 1.38 8.07 -36.38
N PRO A 45 2.52 7.83 -35.76
CA PRO A 45 3.53 8.86 -35.60
C PRO A 45 4.26 9.11 -36.93
N ASP A 46 4.64 10.35 -37.19
CA ASP A 46 5.52 10.70 -38.29
C ASP A 46 6.85 9.95 -38.19
N SER A 47 7.58 9.87 -39.33
CA SER A 47 8.84 9.12 -39.39
C SER A 47 9.82 9.61 -38.31
N GLY A 48 10.32 8.67 -37.49
CA GLY A 48 11.24 8.93 -36.39
C GLY A 48 10.61 9.53 -35.11
N VAL A 49 9.30 9.77 -35.07
CA VAL A 49 8.60 10.31 -33.91
C VAL A 49 8.22 9.22 -32.93
N VAL A 50 8.49 9.48 -31.67
CA VAL A 50 8.18 8.59 -30.58
C VAL A 50 7.24 9.28 -29.58
N LEU A 51 6.00 8.82 -29.49
CA LEU A 51 5.04 9.33 -28.49
C LEU A 51 5.46 8.90 -27.09
N SER A 52 5.52 9.86 -26.16
CA SER A 52 5.82 9.56 -24.76
C SER A 52 4.69 8.75 -24.11
N ALA A 53 5.01 7.86 -23.17
CA ALA A 53 4.00 7.03 -22.50
C ALA A 53 2.96 7.85 -21.73
N ALA A 54 3.36 9.01 -21.20
CA ALA A 54 2.45 9.94 -20.54
C ALA A 54 1.43 10.53 -21.53
N ALA A 55 1.91 11.05 -22.68
CA ALA A 55 1.05 11.59 -23.74
C ALA A 55 0.15 10.50 -24.34
N GLU A 56 0.66 9.27 -24.56
CA GLU A 56 -0.12 8.14 -25.05
C GLU A 56 -1.28 7.78 -24.09
N SER A 57 -1.01 7.77 -22.80
CA SER A 57 -2.04 7.52 -21.78
C SER A 57 -3.06 8.63 -21.73
N ALA A 58 -2.60 9.89 -21.71
CA ALA A 58 -3.45 11.06 -21.61
C ALA A 58 -4.37 11.22 -22.85
N VAL A 59 -3.86 10.98 -24.07
CA VAL A 59 -4.67 11.11 -25.29
C VAL A 59 -5.70 9.97 -25.44
N LYS A 60 -5.42 8.79 -24.88
CA LYS A 60 -6.38 7.67 -24.90
C LYS A 60 -7.55 7.84 -23.94
N GLU A 61 -7.39 8.62 -22.89
CA GLU A 61 -8.41 8.82 -21.86
C GLU A 61 -9.70 9.42 -22.41
N PRO A 62 -9.71 10.60 -23.08
CA PRO A 62 -10.92 11.19 -23.64
C PRO A 62 -11.55 10.32 -24.74
N LEU A 63 -10.78 9.49 -25.44
CA LEU A 63 -11.26 8.62 -26.51
C LEU A 63 -11.85 7.29 -25.98
N SER A 64 -11.54 6.91 -24.75
CA SER A 64 -11.86 5.60 -24.17
C SER A 64 -13.18 5.61 -23.40
N VAL A 65 -14.29 5.93 -24.05
CA VAL A 65 -15.62 5.91 -23.42
C VAL A 65 -16.09 4.47 -23.21
N ALA A 66 -16.56 4.18 -22.00
CA ALA A 66 -17.08 2.88 -21.67
C ALA A 66 -18.48 2.65 -22.28
N PRO A 67 -18.75 1.50 -22.93
CA PRO A 67 -20.09 1.09 -23.36
C PRO A 67 -20.95 0.67 -22.16
N ASN A 68 -22.21 0.31 -22.38
CA ASN A 68 -23.15 -0.08 -21.32
C ASN A 68 -22.72 -1.27 -20.47
N ASN A 69 -21.99 -2.21 -21.04
CA ASN A 69 -21.54 -3.44 -20.40
C ASN A 69 -20.05 -3.68 -20.66
N PRO A 70 -19.16 -2.79 -20.18
CA PRO A 70 -17.74 -2.98 -20.37
C PRO A 70 -17.25 -4.18 -19.54
N LEU A 71 -16.37 -4.98 -20.14
CA LEU A 71 -15.63 -6.03 -19.46
C LEU A 71 -14.17 -5.59 -19.38
N TYR A 72 -13.72 -5.13 -18.22
CA TYR A 72 -12.35 -4.67 -17.92
C TYR A 72 -11.86 -3.45 -18.72
N SER A 73 -12.44 -3.17 -19.91
CA SER A 73 -12.03 -2.04 -20.75
C SER A 73 -13.16 -1.56 -21.65
N PRO A 74 -13.07 -0.34 -22.21
CA PRO A 74 -14.04 0.17 -23.19
C PRO A 74 -14.03 -0.60 -24.52
N TYR A 75 -13.04 -1.44 -24.77
CA TYR A 75 -12.91 -2.21 -26.02
C TYR A 75 -13.67 -3.54 -25.99
N ILE A 76 -13.85 -4.13 -24.80
CA ILE A 76 -14.46 -5.46 -24.64
C ILE A 76 -15.72 -5.33 -23.79
N ARG A 77 -16.78 -6.07 -24.20
CA ARG A 77 -18.06 -6.11 -23.49
C ARG A 77 -18.34 -7.49 -22.94
N THR A 78 -19.06 -7.53 -21.82
CA THR A 78 -19.62 -8.80 -21.34
C THR A 78 -20.57 -9.39 -22.38
N PRO A 79 -20.62 -10.72 -22.54
CA PRO A 79 -21.53 -11.37 -23.49
C PRO A 79 -23.00 -11.12 -23.12
N LEU A 80 -23.32 -10.93 -21.83
CA LEU A 80 -24.66 -10.76 -21.30
C LEU A 80 -24.92 -9.28 -20.91
N PRO A 81 -25.60 -8.47 -21.76
CA PRO A 81 -25.89 -7.07 -21.48
C PRO A 81 -27.15 -6.92 -20.60
N ILE A 82 -27.14 -7.47 -19.40
CA ILE A 82 -28.29 -7.53 -18.48
C ILE A 82 -28.93 -6.15 -18.25
N GLY A 83 -28.11 -5.10 -18.09
CA GLY A 83 -28.63 -3.75 -17.88
C GLY A 83 -29.42 -3.19 -19.07
N LEU A 84 -28.99 -3.48 -20.30
CA LEU A 84 -29.72 -3.10 -21.51
C LEU A 84 -30.97 -3.96 -21.73
N TRP A 85 -30.92 -5.23 -21.39
CA TRP A 85 -32.11 -6.09 -21.45
C TRP A 85 -33.15 -5.64 -20.44
N ALA A 86 -32.74 -5.35 -19.21
CA ALA A 86 -33.63 -4.78 -18.20
C ALA A 86 -34.28 -3.49 -18.69
N TYR A 87 -33.49 -2.58 -19.31
CA TYR A 87 -34.01 -1.36 -19.90
C TYR A 87 -35.05 -1.63 -21.03
N ASN A 88 -34.81 -2.60 -21.90
CA ASN A 88 -35.67 -2.88 -23.05
C ASN A 88 -36.93 -3.69 -22.72
N TYR A 89 -36.89 -4.56 -21.70
CA TYR A 89 -37.95 -5.56 -21.43
C TYR A 89 -38.65 -5.38 -20.07
N LEU A 90 -37.99 -4.79 -19.06
CA LEU A 90 -38.58 -4.61 -17.73
C LEU A 90 -39.24 -3.26 -17.51
N TYR A 91 -39.09 -2.34 -18.41
CA TYR A 91 -39.75 -1.05 -18.29
C TYR A 91 -41.27 -1.19 -18.21
N THR A 92 -41.90 -0.48 -17.29
CA THR A 92 -43.36 -0.42 -17.14
C THR A 92 -43.77 1.05 -16.94
N PRO A 93 -44.82 1.53 -17.64
CA PRO A 93 -45.36 2.87 -17.43
C PRO A 93 -45.89 3.07 -16.00
N ARG A 94 -46.45 2.01 -15.44
CA ARG A 94 -46.91 1.98 -14.03
C ARG A 94 -45.66 1.85 -13.13
N GLN A 95 -45.18 2.94 -12.58
CA GLN A 95 -44.01 3.03 -11.71
C GLN A 95 -44.21 2.33 -10.35
N LYS A 96 -44.84 1.17 -10.32
CA LYS A 96 -45.17 0.37 -9.14
C LYS A 96 -45.01 -1.15 -9.40
N GLY A 97 -44.79 -1.92 -8.36
CA GLY A 97 -44.71 -3.39 -8.40
C GLY A 97 -43.32 -3.95 -8.60
N PHE A 98 -43.19 -5.29 -8.51
CA PHE A 98 -41.92 -6.03 -8.55
C PHE A 98 -41.15 -5.80 -9.87
N LYS A 99 -41.85 -5.72 -11.00
CA LYS A 99 -41.24 -5.46 -12.30
C LYS A 99 -40.55 -4.08 -12.36
N TYR A 100 -41.19 -3.05 -11.79
CA TYR A 100 -40.60 -1.72 -11.67
C TYR A 100 -39.41 -1.69 -10.70
N TRP A 101 -39.49 -2.38 -9.57
CA TRP A 101 -38.40 -2.53 -8.64
C TRP A 101 -37.18 -3.17 -9.31
N LEU A 102 -37.38 -4.25 -10.08
CA LEU A 102 -36.33 -4.93 -10.82
C LEU A 102 -35.74 -4.03 -11.92
N PHE A 103 -36.60 -3.28 -12.64
CA PHE A 103 -36.17 -2.27 -13.60
C PHE A 103 -35.28 -1.22 -12.92
N LYS A 104 -35.70 -0.63 -11.81
CA LYS A 104 -34.92 0.38 -11.08
C LYS A 104 -33.55 -0.12 -10.61
N ARG A 105 -33.47 -1.41 -10.29
CA ARG A 105 -32.22 -2.04 -9.82
C ARG A 105 -31.26 -2.44 -10.93
N LEU A 106 -31.76 -2.93 -12.04
CA LEU A 106 -30.95 -3.57 -13.08
C LEU A 106 -30.84 -2.75 -14.38
N ALA A 107 -31.81 -1.91 -14.72
CA ALA A 107 -31.82 -1.20 -15.98
C ALA A 107 -30.69 -0.16 -16.05
N LYS A 108 -29.99 -0.13 -17.19
CA LYS A 108 -29.03 0.91 -17.54
C LYS A 108 -29.47 1.59 -18.82
N GLN A 109 -29.49 2.90 -18.80
CA GLN A 109 -29.79 3.70 -20.00
C GLN A 109 -28.78 3.39 -21.11
N PRO A 110 -29.24 3.33 -22.39
CA PRO A 110 -28.34 3.10 -23.51
C PRO A 110 -27.37 4.29 -23.69
N VAL A 111 -26.10 3.97 -23.87
CA VAL A 111 -25.08 4.95 -24.27
C VAL A 111 -25.18 5.11 -25.78
N LEU A 112 -25.56 6.29 -26.25
CA LEU A 112 -25.76 6.59 -27.67
C LEU A 112 -24.52 7.25 -28.27
N ILE A 113 -24.31 7.11 -29.57
CA ILE A 113 -23.24 7.80 -30.31
C ILE A 113 -23.38 9.33 -30.19
N SER A 114 -24.61 9.85 -30.22
CA SER A 114 -24.87 11.27 -30.00
C SER A 114 -24.39 11.80 -28.64
N LYS A 115 -24.44 10.97 -27.59
CA LYS A 115 -23.92 11.31 -26.25
C LYS A 115 -22.40 11.17 -26.16
N VAL A 116 -21.82 10.24 -26.90
CA VAL A 116 -20.38 10.03 -26.94
C VAL A 116 -19.66 11.15 -27.66
N GLN A 117 -20.29 11.76 -28.69
CA GLN A 117 -19.75 12.87 -29.50
C GLN A 117 -18.30 12.59 -29.97
N PRO A 118 -18.06 11.64 -30.86
CA PRO A 118 -16.69 11.23 -31.27
C PRO A 118 -15.86 12.41 -31.80
N ARG A 119 -16.45 13.31 -32.63
CA ARG A 119 -15.78 14.49 -33.15
C ARG A 119 -15.33 15.51 -32.10
N LEU A 120 -16.08 15.68 -31.01
CA LEU A 120 -15.65 16.54 -29.92
C LEU A 120 -14.46 15.90 -29.19
N ARG A 121 -14.48 14.59 -29.06
CA ARG A 121 -13.40 13.84 -28.41
C ARG A 121 -12.10 13.83 -29.21
N THR A 122 -12.17 13.83 -30.55
CA THR A 122 -10.95 13.99 -31.37
C THR A 122 -10.34 15.37 -31.18
N LYS A 123 -11.13 16.43 -31.10
CA LYS A 123 -10.63 17.79 -30.78
C LYS A 123 -9.98 17.85 -29.39
N VAL A 124 -10.59 17.20 -28.38
CA VAL A 124 -9.97 17.12 -27.05
C VAL A 124 -8.66 16.33 -27.11
N ALA A 125 -8.60 15.28 -27.92
CA ALA A 125 -7.37 14.49 -28.07
C ALA A 125 -6.24 15.29 -28.75
N GLU A 126 -6.57 16.13 -29.76
CA GLU A 126 -5.63 17.07 -30.39
C GLU A 126 -5.09 18.06 -29.36
N GLN A 127 -5.97 18.70 -28.58
CA GLN A 127 -5.57 19.62 -27.52
C GLN A 127 -4.67 18.94 -26.47
N VAL A 128 -4.94 17.68 -26.13
CA VAL A 128 -4.05 16.91 -25.23
C VAL A 128 -2.68 16.71 -25.85
N LEU A 129 -2.58 16.40 -27.16
CA LEU A 129 -1.32 16.28 -27.86
C LEU A 129 -0.53 17.60 -27.90
N GLU A 130 -1.19 18.72 -28.14
CA GLU A 130 -0.59 20.05 -28.07
C GLU A 130 -0.07 20.37 -26.67
N ASN A 131 -0.81 20.02 -25.61
CA ASN A 131 -0.36 20.19 -24.22
C ASN A 131 0.94 19.43 -23.91
N TYR A 132 1.22 18.36 -24.65
CA TYR A 132 2.48 17.61 -24.58
C TYR A 132 3.50 18.04 -25.65
N GLY A 133 3.26 19.13 -26.37
CA GLY A 133 4.19 19.70 -27.35
C GLY A 133 4.15 19.03 -28.72
N TYR A 134 3.17 18.22 -29.03
CA TYR A 134 2.98 17.60 -30.36
C TYR A 134 2.04 18.47 -31.21
N PHE A 135 2.46 19.73 -31.45
CA PHE A 135 1.70 20.68 -32.26
C PHE A 135 1.56 20.22 -33.69
N GLY A 136 0.38 20.46 -34.30
CA GLY A 136 0.07 20.03 -35.65
C GLY A 136 -0.34 18.54 -35.75
N SER A 137 -0.44 17.84 -34.61
CA SER A 137 -1.04 16.51 -34.61
C SER A 137 -2.55 16.59 -34.91
N HIS A 138 -3.08 15.57 -35.56
CA HIS A 138 -4.50 15.52 -35.92
C HIS A 138 -5.16 14.23 -35.45
N ALA A 139 -6.46 14.30 -35.18
CA ALA A 139 -7.25 13.15 -34.78
C ALA A 139 -8.51 13.03 -35.63
N ALA A 140 -8.79 11.82 -36.12
CA ALA A 140 -9.98 11.53 -36.90
C ALA A 140 -10.79 10.40 -36.26
N ASP A 141 -12.10 10.44 -36.44
CA ASP A 141 -13.01 9.38 -36.04
C ASP A 141 -13.74 8.78 -37.23
N SER A 142 -14.06 7.50 -37.15
CA SER A 142 -14.95 6.82 -38.07
C SER A 142 -15.90 5.87 -37.34
N LEU A 143 -17.13 5.76 -37.83
CA LEU A 143 -18.18 4.94 -37.23
C LEU A 143 -18.32 3.63 -37.99
N LEU A 144 -18.15 2.52 -37.29
CA LEU A 144 -18.33 1.17 -37.82
C LEU A 144 -19.70 0.65 -37.40
N TYR A 145 -20.67 0.76 -38.31
CA TYR A 145 -22.05 0.32 -38.10
C TYR A 145 -22.23 -1.20 -38.15
N ARG A 146 -23.16 -1.69 -37.34
CA ARG A 146 -23.58 -3.11 -37.30
C ARG A 146 -25.09 -3.23 -37.06
N LYS A 147 -25.66 -4.39 -37.40
CA LYS A 147 -27.10 -4.70 -37.27
C LYS A 147 -27.99 -3.60 -37.86
N HIS A 148 -27.95 -3.47 -39.18
CA HIS A 148 -28.76 -2.52 -39.94
C HIS A 148 -28.67 -1.07 -39.46
N GLY A 149 -27.46 -0.63 -39.10
CA GLY A 149 -27.19 0.76 -38.66
C GLY A 149 -27.50 1.10 -37.21
N ARG A 150 -28.17 0.22 -36.44
CA ARG A 150 -28.64 0.52 -35.06
C ARG A 150 -27.56 0.39 -33.96
N LYS A 151 -26.38 -0.09 -34.30
CA LYS A 151 -25.23 -0.22 -33.39
C LYS A 151 -23.98 0.27 -34.08
N ALA A 152 -23.12 1.02 -33.37
CA ALA A 152 -21.83 1.41 -33.91
C ALA A 152 -20.70 1.24 -32.90
N LYS A 153 -19.49 1.01 -33.42
CA LYS A 153 -18.21 1.19 -32.72
C LYS A 153 -17.50 2.38 -33.32
N VAL A 154 -16.73 3.06 -32.49
CA VAL A 154 -15.88 4.16 -32.94
C VAL A 154 -14.47 3.63 -33.21
N TYR A 155 -13.89 4.04 -34.31
CA TYR A 155 -12.48 3.84 -34.65
C TYR A 155 -11.82 5.22 -34.68
N TYR A 156 -10.71 5.39 -33.94
CA TYR A 156 -9.97 6.64 -33.92
C TYR A 156 -8.60 6.45 -34.58
N THR A 157 -8.19 7.45 -35.37
CA THR A 157 -6.84 7.53 -35.94
C THR A 157 -6.20 8.82 -35.43
N LEU A 158 -4.96 8.73 -34.92
CA LEU A 158 -4.19 9.83 -34.41
C LEU A 158 -2.89 9.96 -35.19
N GLY A 159 -2.77 10.99 -36.02
CA GLY A 159 -1.52 11.38 -36.64
C GLY A 159 -0.68 12.21 -35.66
N ILE A 160 0.53 11.78 -35.36
CA ILE A 160 1.36 12.42 -34.34
C ILE A 160 2.51 13.17 -35.01
N ALA A 161 2.47 14.49 -34.91
CA ALA A 161 3.56 15.37 -35.37
C ALA A 161 4.78 15.30 -34.45
N PRO A 162 5.97 15.72 -34.92
CA PRO A 162 7.16 15.79 -34.10
C PRO A 162 7.03 16.77 -32.91
N PRO A 163 7.61 16.42 -31.74
CA PRO A 163 7.49 17.26 -30.56
C PRO A 163 8.32 18.54 -30.67
N TRP A 164 7.84 19.59 -30.02
CA TRP A 164 8.54 20.85 -29.85
C TRP A 164 9.37 20.88 -28.57
N HIS A 165 10.50 21.61 -28.56
CA HIS A 165 11.43 21.69 -27.44
C HIS A 165 11.72 23.13 -27.04
N TYR A 166 12.06 23.35 -25.77
CA TYR A 166 12.49 24.66 -25.30
C TYR A 166 13.90 24.96 -25.80
N SER A 167 14.09 26.05 -26.55
CA SER A 167 15.40 26.54 -26.99
C SER A 167 15.98 27.54 -26.00
N LYS A 168 15.14 28.41 -25.42
CA LYS A 168 15.54 29.40 -24.44
C LYS A 168 14.49 29.51 -23.34
N ILE A 169 14.91 29.74 -22.10
CA ILE A 169 14.02 29.99 -20.96
C ILE A 169 14.55 31.24 -20.25
N ALA A 170 13.78 32.33 -20.33
CA ALA A 170 14.09 33.60 -19.67
C ALA A 170 13.16 33.82 -18.48
N TYR A 171 13.70 34.34 -17.39
CA TYR A 171 12.96 34.73 -16.19
C TYR A 171 12.81 36.25 -16.14
N PRO A 172 11.78 36.76 -15.43
CA PRO A 172 11.54 38.21 -15.37
C PRO A 172 12.69 38.92 -14.68
N GLU A 173 13.04 40.09 -15.20
CA GLU A 173 13.85 41.05 -14.49
C GLU A 173 12.96 41.77 -13.47
N VAL A 174 13.33 41.76 -12.20
CA VAL A 174 12.53 42.33 -11.10
C VAL A 174 13.46 43.25 -10.29
N ASP A 175 12.87 44.34 -9.78
CA ASP A 175 13.59 45.35 -8.99
C ASP A 175 14.42 44.76 -7.84
N SER A 176 15.49 45.45 -7.47
CA SER A 176 16.63 45.05 -6.64
C SER A 176 16.36 44.28 -5.33
N GLY A 177 15.13 44.25 -4.84
CA GLY A 177 14.77 43.47 -3.65
C GLY A 177 14.44 41.98 -3.92
N MET A 178 14.10 41.62 -5.15
CA MET A 178 13.72 40.26 -5.57
C MET A 178 14.79 39.54 -6.40
N GLU A 179 15.88 40.21 -6.80
CA GLU A 179 16.89 39.67 -7.71
C GLU A 179 17.57 38.39 -7.15
N HIS A 180 17.99 38.42 -5.88
CA HIS A 180 18.53 37.23 -5.22
C HIS A 180 17.52 36.07 -5.07
N LEU A 181 16.24 36.39 -5.08
CA LEU A 181 15.18 35.38 -5.10
C LEU A 181 15.08 34.71 -6.48
N MET A 182 15.26 35.48 -7.57
CA MET A 182 15.19 34.99 -8.94
C MET A 182 16.32 34.00 -9.26
N ASP A 183 17.54 34.22 -8.76
CA ASP A 183 18.64 33.27 -8.91
C ASP A 183 18.36 31.93 -8.23
N SER A 184 17.79 31.98 -7.04
CA SER A 184 17.31 30.77 -6.32
C SER A 184 16.18 30.07 -7.07
N LEU A 185 15.31 30.81 -7.76
CA LEU A 185 14.24 30.27 -8.58
C LEU A 185 14.77 29.57 -9.85
N ARG A 186 15.78 30.15 -10.52
CA ARG A 186 16.44 29.56 -11.70
C ARG A 186 17.13 28.25 -11.35
N ALA A 187 17.92 28.23 -10.27
CA ALA A 187 18.68 27.05 -9.85
C ALA A 187 17.83 25.81 -9.57
N THR A 188 16.57 26.02 -9.15
CA THR A 188 15.64 24.94 -8.79
C THR A 188 14.52 24.72 -9.80
N SER A 189 14.61 25.31 -11.00
CA SER A 189 13.58 25.23 -12.03
C SER A 189 13.29 23.79 -12.48
N LEU A 190 12.01 23.52 -12.74
CA LEU A 190 11.53 22.27 -13.35
C LEU A 190 11.70 22.30 -14.88
N LEU A 191 11.85 23.50 -15.48
CA LEU A 191 12.01 23.68 -16.90
C LEU A 191 13.49 23.61 -17.26
N ARG A 192 13.79 22.95 -18.38
CA ARG A 192 15.18 22.80 -18.87
C ARG A 192 15.21 23.07 -20.37
N VAL A 193 16.21 23.82 -20.81
CA VAL A 193 16.53 24.00 -22.23
C VAL A 193 16.80 22.61 -22.86
N GLY A 194 16.27 22.40 -24.07
CA GLY A 194 16.31 21.12 -24.78
C GLY A 194 15.26 20.10 -24.36
N ALA A 195 14.52 20.34 -23.26
CA ALA A 195 13.41 19.46 -22.87
C ALA A 195 12.19 19.69 -23.78
N GLN A 196 11.38 18.64 -23.95
CA GLN A 196 10.14 18.70 -24.70
C GLN A 196 9.13 19.66 -24.03
N TYR A 197 8.44 20.44 -24.83
CA TYR A 197 7.35 21.31 -24.35
C TYR A 197 6.29 20.49 -23.64
N ASN A 198 5.86 20.97 -22.47
CA ASN A 198 4.81 20.32 -21.67
C ASN A 198 4.08 21.36 -20.81
N MET A 199 2.77 21.50 -21.03
CA MET A 199 1.92 22.47 -20.34
C MET A 199 1.80 22.15 -18.84
N ASP A 200 1.83 20.86 -18.44
CA ASP A 200 1.82 20.47 -17.04
C ASP A 200 3.08 20.95 -16.32
N SER A 201 4.24 20.86 -16.98
CA SER A 201 5.52 21.35 -16.42
C SER A 201 5.49 22.88 -16.23
N LEU A 202 4.88 23.62 -17.16
CA LEU A 202 4.70 25.07 -17.04
C LEU A 202 3.79 25.41 -15.86
N THR A 203 2.69 24.67 -15.71
CA THR A 203 1.76 24.83 -14.59
C THR A 203 2.39 24.52 -13.25
N LEU A 204 3.17 23.43 -13.17
CA LEU A 204 3.90 23.05 -11.97
C LEU A 204 4.97 24.07 -11.60
N GLU A 205 5.68 24.61 -12.59
CA GLU A 205 6.69 25.66 -12.36
C GLU A 205 6.07 26.93 -11.79
N ARG A 206 4.95 27.41 -12.32
CA ARG A 206 4.21 28.56 -11.72
C ARG A 206 3.80 28.29 -10.27
N LYS A 207 3.30 27.09 -9.98
CA LYS A 207 2.94 26.68 -8.62
C LYS A 207 4.18 26.65 -7.72
N ARG A 208 5.31 26.10 -8.19
CA ARG A 208 6.57 26.05 -7.47
C ARG A 208 7.07 27.46 -7.10
N ILE A 209 7.10 28.35 -8.08
CA ILE A 209 7.52 29.75 -7.89
C ILE A 209 6.62 30.45 -6.87
N SER A 210 5.31 30.32 -7.04
CA SER A 210 4.35 30.90 -6.09
C SER A 210 4.55 30.35 -4.67
N GLN A 211 4.80 29.07 -4.51
CA GLN A 211 5.05 28.47 -3.19
C GLN A 211 6.36 28.96 -2.58
N LEU A 212 7.43 29.12 -3.37
CA LEU A 212 8.70 29.67 -2.89
C LEU A 212 8.54 31.12 -2.44
N LEU A 213 7.82 31.95 -3.20
CA LEU A 213 7.56 33.34 -2.82
C LEU A 213 6.68 33.42 -1.55
N ARG A 214 5.65 32.59 -1.43
CA ARG A 214 4.80 32.52 -0.24
C ARG A 214 5.58 32.02 0.99
N ASN A 215 6.63 31.22 0.80
CA ASN A 215 7.55 30.85 1.89
C ASN A 215 8.58 31.95 2.24
N ARG A 216 8.59 33.04 1.51
CA ARG A 216 9.36 34.28 1.75
C ARG A 216 8.50 35.44 2.16
N GLY A 217 7.25 35.19 2.61
CA GLY A 217 6.36 36.19 3.15
C GLY A 217 5.32 36.73 2.13
N TYR A 218 5.44 36.49 0.86
CA TYR A 218 4.52 37.02 -0.15
C TYR A 218 3.18 36.27 -0.13
N TYR A 219 2.41 36.42 0.95
CA TYR A 219 1.21 35.63 1.23
C TYR A 219 0.18 35.63 0.11
N TYR A 220 -0.09 36.81 -0.48
CA TYR A 220 -1.09 36.98 -1.54
C TYR A 220 -0.60 36.59 -2.92
N PHE A 221 0.66 36.21 -3.09
CA PHE A 221 1.17 35.81 -4.39
C PHE A 221 0.52 34.52 -4.87
N ARG A 222 0.00 34.52 -6.12
CA ARG A 222 -0.72 33.39 -6.73
C ARG A 222 -0.02 32.93 -8.01
N PRO A 223 -0.12 31.63 -8.41
CA PRO A 223 0.43 31.14 -9.67
C PRO A 223 -0.11 31.88 -10.91
N GLU A 224 -1.35 32.38 -10.82
CA GLU A 224 -2.05 33.10 -11.90
C GLU A 224 -1.44 34.49 -12.20
N TYR A 225 -0.59 35.00 -11.30
CA TYR A 225 0.15 36.26 -11.52
C TYR A 225 1.37 36.08 -12.40
N LEU A 226 1.74 34.88 -12.72
CA LEU A 226 2.78 34.52 -13.65
C LEU A 226 2.17 34.13 -14.99
N GLU A 227 2.76 34.62 -16.08
CA GLU A 227 2.43 34.25 -17.45
C GLU A 227 3.66 33.82 -18.22
N TYR A 228 3.45 33.01 -19.24
CA TYR A 228 4.47 32.63 -20.18
C TYR A 228 4.22 33.26 -21.52
N LEU A 229 5.18 33.97 -22.06
CA LEU A 229 5.23 34.36 -23.45
C LEU A 229 6.08 33.32 -24.18
N ALA A 230 5.50 32.75 -25.25
CA ALA A 230 6.16 31.74 -26.07
C ALA A 230 6.39 32.27 -27.47
N ASP A 231 7.63 32.38 -27.91
CA ASP A 231 8.00 32.66 -29.28
C ASP A 231 8.31 31.36 -30.01
N THR A 232 7.61 31.10 -31.07
CA THR A 232 7.72 29.92 -31.92
C THR A 232 8.40 30.17 -33.25
N THR A 233 8.93 31.40 -33.46
CA THR A 233 9.58 31.81 -34.70
C THR A 233 11.09 31.67 -34.69
N SER A 234 11.68 31.42 -33.52
CA SER A 234 13.13 31.34 -33.29
C SER A 234 13.85 30.14 -33.94
N GLY A 235 13.07 29.11 -34.35
CA GLY A 235 13.63 27.93 -35.03
C GLY A 235 12.59 26.84 -35.29
N LEU A 236 12.98 25.87 -36.14
CA LEU A 236 12.07 24.77 -36.48
C LEU A 236 11.79 23.89 -35.24
N ARG A 237 10.52 23.84 -34.79
CA ARG A 237 10.03 23.09 -33.63
C ARG A 237 10.69 23.48 -32.32
N GLN A 238 11.05 24.75 -32.22
CA GLN A 238 11.64 25.34 -31.01
C GLN A 238 10.71 26.36 -30.40
N VAL A 239 10.76 26.49 -29.08
CA VAL A 239 9.99 27.48 -28.32
C VAL A 239 10.94 28.24 -27.43
N ASP A 240 11.06 29.54 -27.66
CA ASP A 240 11.68 30.46 -26.72
C ASP A 240 10.62 30.88 -25.69
N LEU A 241 10.87 30.56 -24.44
CA LEU A 241 9.93 30.78 -23.35
C LEU A 241 10.42 31.92 -22.48
N ARG A 242 9.57 32.92 -22.27
CA ARG A 242 9.80 34.00 -21.31
C ARG A 242 8.73 33.98 -20.24
N LEU A 243 9.15 33.80 -18.99
CA LEU A 243 8.29 33.95 -17.82
C LEU A 243 8.20 35.42 -17.45
N ASN A 244 7.01 35.95 -17.32
CA ASN A 244 6.77 37.34 -16.93
C ASN A 244 5.78 37.40 -15.77
N LEU A 245 5.84 38.50 -15.02
CA LEU A 245 4.75 38.94 -14.16
C LEU A 245 3.68 39.61 -15.03
N LYS A 246 2.42 39.30 -14.77
CA LYS A 246 1.31 39.99 -15.45
C LYS A 246 1.31 41.48 -15.10
N PRO A 247 0.92 42.36 -16.02
CA PRO A 247 0.74 43.78 -15.74
C PRO A 247 -0.38 43.96 -14.68
N ASN A 248 -0.33 45.08 -13.95
CA ASN A 248 -1.37 45.50 -12.99
C ASN A 248 -1.61 44.50 -11.83
N LEU A 249 -0.53 43.92 -11.28
CA LEU A 249 -0.65 43.10 -10.08
C LEU A 249 -1.06 43.94 -8.87
N PRO A 250 -1.89 43.39 -7.97
CA PRO A 250 -2.18 44.07 -6.71
C PRO A 250 -0.89 44.29 -5.90
N GLU A 251 -0.67 45.51 -5.40
CA GLU A 251 0.51 45.83 -4.58
C GLU A 251 0.66 44.89 -3.39
N VAL A 252 -0.46 44.42 -2.79
CA VAL A 252 -0.47 43.43 -1.71
C VAL A 252 0.21 42.11 -2.06
N ALA A 253 0.24 41.76 -3.35
CA ALA A 253 0.88 40.52 -3.82
C ALA A 253 2.42 40.65 -3.88
N LEU A 254 2.93 41.86 -3.94
CA LEU A 254 4.36 42.17 -4.09
C LEU A 254 5.02 42.56 -2.77
N LYS A 255 4.28 42.54 -1.65
CA LYS A 255 4.80 42.85 -0.32
C LYS A 255 4.98 41.57 0.52
N PRO A 256 6.08 41.45 1.29
CA PRO A 256 6.25 40.39 2.27
C PRO A 256 5.48 40.69 3.55
N TYR A 257 4.82 39.69 4.11
CA TYR A 257 4.02 39.81 5.34
C TYR A 257 4.64 39.07 6.52
N ARG A 258 4.43 39.61 7.72
CA ARG A 258 4.78 38.98 8.97
C ARG A 258 3.52 38.48 9.68
N VAL A 259 3.69 37.48 10.54
CA VAL A 259 2.62 36.95 11.39
C VAL A 259 2.35 37.95 12.53
N GLY A 260 1.12 38.40 12.64
CA GLY A 260 0.61 39.25 13.72
C GLY A 260 0.18 38.45 14.94
N GLY A 261 -1.06 38.66 15.38
CA GLY A 261 -1.69 37.88 16.44
C GLY A 261 -2.05 36.48 16.00
N ILE A 262 -1.86 35.50 16.88
CA ILE A 262 -2.35 34.13 16.67
C ILE A 262 -3.45 33.88 17.69
N THR A 263 -4.68 33.64 17.20
CA THR A 263 -5.83 33.30 18.04
C THR A 263 -6.28 31.88 17.76
N VAL A 264 -6.32 31.04 18.79
CA VAL A 264 -6.78 29.65 18.70
C VAL A 264 -8.12 29.53 19.41
N ARG A 265 -9.19 29.22 18.68
CA ARG A 265 -10.51 28.95 19.25
C ARG A 265 -10.73 27.46 19.35
N LEU A 266 -10.93 26.96 20.56
CA LEU A 266 -11.17 25.55 20.85
C LEU A 266 -12.63 25.35 21.24
N THR A 267 -13.38 24.65 20.42
CA THR A 267 -14.82 24.39 20.65
C THR A 267 -15.06 22.93 20.99
N ASN A 268 -15.92 22.69 21.97
CA ASN A 268 -16.40 21.35 22.32
C ASN A 268 -17.64 20.98 21.48
N ILE A 269 -17.96 19.69 21.38
CA ILE A 269 -19.19 19.22 20.72
C ILE A 269 -20.42 19.73 21.49
N LYS A 270 -20.36 19.69 22.83
CA LYS A 270 -21.36 20.32 23.69
C LYS A 270 -20.83 21.70 24.08
N PRO A 271 -21.55 22.79 23.77
CA PRO A 271 -21.14 24.13 24.14
C PRO A 271 -20.96 24.27 25.67
N GLY A 272 -19.99 25.04 26.07
CA GLY A 272 -19.68 25.34 27.46
C GLY A 272 -19.17 26.75 27.60
N PRO A 273 -18.97 27.24 28.84
CA PRO A 273 -18.42 28.57 29.10
C PRO A 273 -17.03 28.66 28.49
N THR A 274 -16.69 29.83 27.94
CA THR A 274 -15.39 30.09 27.34
C THR A 274 -14.43 30.69 28.38
N ASP A 275 -13.16 30.37 28.23
CA ASP A 275 -12.08 30.91 28.99
C ASP A 275 -10.91 31.30 28.07
N THR A 276 -10.17 32.31 28.42
CA THR A 276 -9.04 32.81 27.62
C THR A 276 -7.72 32.53 28.32
N LEU A 277 -6.86 31.79 27.62
CA LEU A 277 -5.51 31.47 28.08
C LEU A 277 -4.47 32.11 27.16
N ARG A 278 -3.53 32.83 27.72
CA ARG A 278 -2.40 33.36 26.96
C ARG A 278 -1.24 32.37 26.97
N LEU A 279 -0.86 31.89 25.79
CA LEU A 279 0.38 31.16 25.58
C LEU A 279 1.47 32.11 25.09
N ARG A 280 2.72 31.69 25.12
CA ARG A 280 3.86 32.52 24.68
C ARG A 280 3.68 33.12 23.27
N ASN A 281 3.04 32.36 22.37
CA ASN A 281 2.94 32.71 20.94
C ASN A 281 1.49 32.81 20.45
N ALA A 282 0.47 32.63 21.27
CA ALA A 282 -0.92 32.63 20.85
C ALA A 282 -1.87 32.93 22.00
N THR A 283 -2.99 33.54 21.70
CA THR A 283 -4.15 33.66 22.60
C THR A 283 -5.10 32.50 22.32
N VAL A 284 -5.45 31.74 23.33
CA VAL A 284 -6.34 30.56 23.21
C VAL A 284 -7.66 30.89 23.90
N ILE A 285 -8.75 30.83 23.11
CA ILE A 285 -10.12 30.94 23.59
C ILE A 285 -10.69 29.54 23.61
N ALA A 286 -10.85 28.93 24.78
CA ALA A 286 -11.24 27.54 24.91
C ALA A 286 -12.56 27.39 25.66
N GLN A 287 -13.44 26.51 25.18
CA GLN A 287 -14.62 26.09 25.95
C GLN A 287 -14.22 25.10 27.04
N LYS A 288 -14.77 25.28 28.24
CA LYS A 288 -14.56 24.37 29.39
C LYS A 288 -15.46 23.12 29.29
N PRO A 289 -14.94 21.94 29.72
CA PRO A 289 -13.57 21.72 30.18
C PRO A 289 -12.60 21.68 29.00
N MET A 290 -11.42 22.28 29.16
CA MET A 290 -10.38 22.25 28.12
C MET A 290 -9.83 20.84 27.96
N LYS A 291 -9.98 20.28 26.74
CA LYS A 291 -9.65 18.89 26.42
C LYS A 291 -8.23 18.68 25.87
N ILE A 292 -7.38 19.71 25.92
CA ILE A 292 -5.98 19.62 25.51
C ILE A 292 -5.09 20.33 26.53
N ARG A 293 -3.91 19.78 26.81
CA ARG A 293 -2.91 20.43 27.66
C ARG A 293 -2.27 21.60 26.90
N PRO A 294 -2.15 22.79 27.54
CA PRO A 294 -1.57 23.99 26.89
C PRO A 294 -0.20 23.77 26.27
N ARG A 295 0.65 22.97 26.92
CA ARG A 295 2.00 22.63 26.44
C ARG A 295 1.98 21.81 25.14
N ILE A 296 0.98 20.96 24.94
CA ILE A 296 0.82 20.18 23.71
C ILE A 296 0.37 21.09 22.57
N LEU A 297 -0.63 21.93 22.84
CA LEU A 297 -1.10 22.92 21.86
C LEU A 297 0.03 23.86 21.42
N SER A 298 0.78 24.43 22.36
CA SER A 298 1.90 25.33 22.07
C SER A 298 2.99 24.66 21.19
N ARG A 299 3.21 23.37 21.34
CA ARG A 299 4.16 22.61 20.50
C ARG A 299 3.66 22.36 19.08
N ALA A 300 2.35 22.21 18.90
CA ALA A 300 1.75 22.02 17.59
C ALA A 300 1.67 23.31 16.77
N LEU A 301 1.82 24.47 17.40
CA LEU A 301 1.86 25.78 16.74
C LEU A 301 3.28 26.09 16.25
N THR A 302 3.52 25.89 14.97
CA THR A 302 4.81 26.21 14.30
C THR A 302 4.90 27.69 13.96
N LEU A 303 3.76 28.33 13.65
CA LEU A 303 3.67 29.78 13.42
C LEU A 303 4.00 30.54 14.70
N ARG A 304 4.70 31.67 14.57
CA ARG A 304 5.07 32.56 15.68
C ARG A 304 4.85 34.01 15.32
N SER A 305 4.24 34.78 16.20
CA SER A 305 4.07 36.21 16.05
C SER A 305 5.40 36.92 15.82
N GLY A 306 5.43 37.94 14.93
CA GLY A 306 6.61 38.73 14.56
C GLY A 306 7.51 38.08 13.50
N GLN A 307 7.39 36.79 13.22
CA GLN A 307 8.17 36.10 12.18
C GLN A 307 7.58 36.34 10.78
N LEU A 308 8.44 36.23 9.78
CA LEU A 308 8.00 36.25 8.38
C LEU A 308 7.01 35.10 8.15
N PHE A 309 5.90 35.41 7.49
CA PHE A 309 4.91 34.39 7.16
C PHE A 309 5.48 33.35 6.18
N THR A 310 5.23 32.07 6.43
CA THR A 310 5.56 30.99 5.50
C THR A 310 4.42 30.00 5.39
N VAL A 311 4.10 29.59 4.15
CA VAL A 311 3.08 28.56 3.90
C VAL A 311 3.46 27.23 4.53
N ASP A 312 4.74 26.92 4.59
CA ASP A 312 5.23 25.70 5.22
C ASP A 312 4.94 25.69 6.74
N ALA A 313 5.11 26.81 7.44
CA ALA A 313 4.76 26.90 8.86
C ALA A 313 3.23 26.80 9.06
N GLN A 314 2.44 27.42 8.18
CA GLN A 314 0.98 27.28 8.17
C GLN A 314 0.56 25.81 8.01
N ASN A 315 1.07 25.16 6.96
CA ASN A 315 0.74 23.76 6.67
C ASN A 315 1.22 22.80 7.77
N ARG A 316 2.40 23.06 8.37
CA ARG A 316 2.90 22.30 9.52
C ARG A 316 2.00 22.46 10.73
N THR A 317 1.61 23.70 11.06
CA THR A 317 0.69 23.97 12.17
C THR A 317 -0.61 23.17 12.00
N GLN A 318 -1.23 23.27 10.83
CA GLN A 318 -2.46 22.53 10.54
C GLN A 318 -2.26 21.00 10.58
N THR A 319 -1.15 20.52 10.00
CA THR A 319 -0.81 19.10 10.00
C THR A 319 -0.53 18.57 11.40
N ASP A 320 0.20 19.31 12.22
CA ASP A 320 0.57 18.89 13.58
C ASP A 320 -0.65 18.91 14.52
N LEU A 321 -1.57 19.86 14.34
CA LEU A 321 -2.85 19.85 15.06
C LEU A 321 -3.73 18.65 14.62
N ASN A 322 -3.84 18.39 13.31
CA ASN A 322 -4.61 17.24 12.80
C ASN A 322 -4.01 15.89 13.25
N LYS A 323 -2.69 15.77 13.33
CA LYS A 323 -2.00 14.55 13.81
C LYS A 323 -2.27 14.20 15.26
N LEU A 324 -2.73 15.16 16.08
CA LEU A 324 -3.15 14.86 17.44
C LEU A 324 -4.36 13.92 17.48
N GLY A 325 -5.16 13.84 16.38
CA GLY A 325 -6.32 12.94 16.28
C GLY A 325 -7.47 13.24 17.24
N ILE A 326 -7.47 14.43 17.85
CA ILE A 326 -8.47 14.85 18.85
C ILE A 326 -9.45 15.87 18.30
N PHE A 327 -9.20 16.39 17.11
CA PHE A 327 -10.02 17.39 16.46
C PHE A 327 -10.80 16.76 15.30
N ARG A 328 -12.07 17.09 15.24
CA ARG A 328 -12.96 16.76 14.10
C ARG A 328 -12.65 17.64 12.89
N SER A 329 -12.34 18.91 13.14
CA SER A 329 -11.96 19.89 12.13
C SER A 329 -10.95 20.88 12.70
N VAL A 330 -10.01 21.27 11.84
CA VAL A 330 -9.05 22.34 12.14
C VAL A 330 -9.04 23.25 10.93
N ASN A 331 -9.58 24.47 11.07
CA ASN A 331 -9.62 25.48 10.05
C ASN A 331 -8.66 26.61 10.43
N LEU A 332 -7.75 26.96 9.51
CA LEU A 332 -6.80 28.03 9.71
C LEU A 332 -7.14 29.13 8.70
N SER A 333 -7.48 30.30 9.19
CA SER A 333 -7.75 31.51 8.40
C SER A 333 -6.70 32.57 8.71
N VAL A 334 -6.35 33.34 7.68
CA VAL A 334 -5.35 34.40 7.77
C VAL A 334 -6.00 35.68 7.23
N THR A 335 -5.99 36.72 8.04
CA THR A 335 -6.58 38.03 7.71
C THR A 335 -5.56 39.16 7.92
N PRO A 336 -5.55 40.21 7.08
CA PRO A 336 -4.70 41.36 7.34
C PRO A 336 -5.15 42.08 8.64
N LEU A 337 -4.21 42.54 9.41
CA LEU A 337 -4.49 43.24 10.69
C LEU A 337 -5.25 44.55 10.47
N ASP A 338 -4.88 45.28 9.43
CA ASP A 338 -5.56 46.52 9.03
C ASP A 338 -5.38 46.74 7.52
N SER A 339 -6.43 46.40 6.75
CA SER A 339 -6.43 46.55 5.30
C SER A 339 -6.43 47.99 4.81
N LEU A 340 -6.86 48.93 5.67
CA LEU A 340 -6.96 50.35 5.35
C LEU A 340 -5.66 51.13 5.56
N ARG A 341 -4.78 50.66 6.47
CA ARG A 341 -3.52 51.30 6.82
C ARG A 341 -2.27 50.74 6.18
N GLY A 342 -2.42 49.78 5.22
CA GLY A 342 -1.28 49.18 4.51
C GLY A 342 -0.37 48.33 5.45
N SER A 343 -0.94 47.72 6.47
CA SER A 343 -0.19 46.88 7.43
C SER A 343 0.45 45.69 6.72
N ASP A 344 1.73 45.40 7.00
CA ASP A 344 2.48 44.22 6.55
C ASP A 344 2.29 43.02 7.47
N THR A 345 1.21 43.02 8.28
CA THR A 345 0.98 42.03 9.33
C THR A 345 -0.29 41.24 9.07
N LEU A 346 -0.19 39.93 9.26
CA LEU A 346 -1.29 38.97 9.06
C LEU A 346 -1.68 38.34 10.39
N ASP A 347 -2.92 38.53 10.82
CA ASP A 347 -3.47 37.81 11.95
C ASP A 347 -3.92 36.41 11.54
N VAL A 348 -3.64 35.43 12.39
CA VAL A 348 -3.95 34.03 12.16
C VAL A 348 -5.00 33.57 13.17
N ALA A 349 -6.16 33.15 12.65
CA ALA A 349 -7.19 32.50 13.46
C ALA A 349 -7.22 31.00 13.14
N ILE A 350 -7.19 30.21 14.21
CA ILE A 350 -7.24 28.74 14.15
C ILE A 350 -8.49 28.27 14.88
N ASP A 351 -9.49 27.80 14.15
CA ASP A 351 -10.72 27.26 14.68
C ASP A 351 -10.64 25.73 14.71
N ALA A 352 -10.57 25.16 15.91
CA ALA A 352 -10.45 23.73 16.09
C ALA A 352 -11.61 23.18 16.95
N GLN A 353 -12.36 22.25 16.38
CA GLN A 353 -13.45 21.57 17.06
C GLN A 353 -13.01 20.19 17.54
N PHE A 354 -13.16 19.91 18.82
CA PHE A 354 -12.89 18.58 19.36
C PHE A 354 -13.83 17.51 18.81
N ASP A 355 -13.30 16.32 18.60
CA ASP A 355 -14.12 15.14 18.27
C ASP A 355 -14.54 14.36 19.53
N TYR A 356 -15.38 13.33 19.33
CA TYR A 356 -15.70 12.39 20.39
C TYR A 356 -14.45 11.62 20.81
N PRO A 357 -14.13 11.60 22.12
CA PRO A 357 -12.91 10.90 22.57
C PRO A 357 -13.10 9.37 22.51
N LEU A 358 -14.32 8.87 22.60
CA LEU A 358 -14.63 7.44 22.61
C LEU A 358 -15.11 7.00 21.24
N GLU A 359 -14.53 5.91 20.74
CA GLU A 359 -14.88 5.25 19.50
C GLU A 359 -15.01 3.75 19.77
N ALA A 360 -16.05 3.13 19.24
CA ALA A 360 -16.27 1.69 19.28
C ALA A 360 -16.40 1.17 17.86
N ALA A 361 -15.74 0.07 17.54
CA ALA A 361 -15.81 -0.62 16.26
C ALA A 361 -16.02 -2.11 16.46
N LEU A 362 -16.86 -2.70 15.61
CA LEU A 362 -17.06 -4.13 15.49
C LEU A 362 -16.61 -4.56 14.11
N GLU A 363 -15.60 -5.40 14.05
CA GLU A 363 -15.05 -5.94 12.82
C GLU A 363 -15.36 -7.43 12.75
N THR A 364 -15.80 -7.90 11.59
CA THR A 364 -16.01 -9.32 11.32
C THR A 364 -15.20 -9.70 10.10
N ASP A 365 -14.47 -10.79 10.18
CA ASP A 365 -13.62 -11.29 9.11
C ASP A 365 -13.79 -12.80 8.93
N VAL A 366 -13.33 -13.29 7.78
CA VAL A 366 -13.17 -14.72 7.51
C VAL A 366 -11.74 -14.92 7.09
N THR A 367 -11.00 -15.70 7.87
CA THR A 367 -9.61 -16.01 7.58
C THR A 367 -9.50 -17.35 6.88
N SER A 368 -8.60 -17.42 5.89
CA SER A 368 -8.19 -18.68 5.27
C SER A 368 -6.68 -18.76 5.31
N LYS A 369 -6.16 -19.75 6.04
CA LYS A 369 -4.72 -19.95 6.25
C LYS A 369 -4.17 -20.98 5.26
N SER A 370 -2.89 -20.85 4.89
CA SER A 370 -2.21 -21.77 3.96
C SER A 370 -2.09 -23.21 4.46
N ASN A 371 -2.28 -23.45 5.76
CA ASN A 371 -2.34 -24.76 6.38
C ASN A 371 -3.77 -25.37 6.39
N SER A 372 -4.62 -24.92 5.48
CA SER A 372 -6.01 -25.37 5.30
C SER A 372 -6.96 -25.09 6.48
N PHE A 373 -6.62 -24.17 7.37
CA PHE A 373 -7.56 -23.65 8.35
C PHE A 373 -8.35 -22.51 7.75
N ILE A 374 -9.65 -22.54 7.92
CA ILE A 374 -10.60 -21.48 7.55
C ILE A 374 -11.58 -21.23 8.69
N GLY A 375 -11.95 -19.99 8.90
CA GLY A 375 -12.96 -19.69 9.90
C GLY A 375 -13.28 -18.22 10.07
N PRO A 376 -14.42 -17.92 10.73
CA PRO A 376 -14.81 -16.57 11.06
C PRO A 376 -14.02 -16.02 12.24
N GLY A 377 -13.78 -14.71 12.21
CA GLY A 377 -13.26 -13.92 13.29
C GLY A 377 -14.19 -12.76 13.63
N ILE A 378 -14.16 -12.35 14.86
CA ILE A 378 -14.88 -11.19 15.37
C ILE A 378 -13.93 -10.39 16.27
N THR A 379 -13.86 -9.08 16.05
CA THR A 379 -13.07 -8.18 16.87
C THR A 379 -13.94 -7.02 17.36
N PHE A 380 -14.02 -6.85 18.65
CA PHE A 380 -14.61 -5.68 19.28
C PHE A 380 -13.50 -4.77 19.78
N LYS A 381 -13.49 -3.52 19.32
CA LYS A 381 -12.49 -2.51 19.66
C LYS A 381 -13.16 -1.32 20.30
N VAL A 382 -12.66 -0.89 21.44
CA VAL A 382 -13.02 0.38 22.06
C VAL A 382 -11.75 1.21 22.20
N SER A 383 -11.77 2.46 21.77
CA SER A 383 -10.65 3.36 21.90
C SER A 383 -11.05 4.71 22.52
N ASN A 384 -10.17 5.22 23.36
CA ASN A 384 -10.19 6.61 23.83
C ASN A 384 -9.04 7.36 23.16
N ASN A 385 -9.39 8.31 22.28
CA ASN A 385 -8.43 9.02 21.44
C ASN A 385 -7.77 10.23 22.14
N ASN A 386 -8.08 10.48 23.41
CA ASN A 386 -7.52 11.61 24.17
C ASN A 386 -7.44 11.34 25.67
N LEU A 387 -6.90 10.20 26.06
CA LEU A 387 -6.94 9.68 27.43
C LEU A 387 -6.37 10.68 28.47
N PHE A 388 -5.23 11.29 28.16
CA PHE A 388 -4.53 12.21 29.07
C PHE A 388 -4.50 13.65 28.54
N ARG A 389 -5.42 14.07 27.67
CA ARG A 389 -5.51 15.41 27.08
C ARG A 389 -4.26 15.83 26.27
N GLY A 390 -3.64 14.86 25.60
CA GLY A 390 -2.46 15.11 24.75
C GLY A 390 -2.47 14.35 23.46
N GLY A 391 -3.65 13.82 23.03
CA GLY A 391 -3.80 12.98 21.86
C GLY A 391 -3.31 11.55 22.10
N GLU A 392 -3.21 11.12 23.36
CA GLU A 392 -2.89 9.74 23.68
C GLU A 392 -4.08 8.84 23.38
N VAL A 393 -3.85 7.78 22.61
CA VAL A 393 -4.88 6.81 22.21
C VAL A 393 -4.70 5.53 23.00
N LEU A 394 -5.70 5.20 23.82
CA LEU A 394 -5.81 3.87 24.45
C LEU A 394 -6.85 3.08 23.68
N ALA A 395 -6.43 1.99 23.07
CA ALA A 395 -7.32 1.05 22.39
C ALA A 395 -7.32 -0.31 23.10
N LEU A 396 -8.50 -0.78 23.45
CA LEU A 396 -8.76 -2.12 23.97
C LEU A 396 -9.41 -2.94 22.86
N LYS A 397 -8.84 -4.09 22.55
CA LYS A 397 -9.33 -5.03 21.52
C LYS A 397 -9.65 -6.37 22.19
N LEU A 398 -10.87 -6.84 22.00
CA LEU A 398 -11.28 -8.20 22.28
C LEU A 398 -11.48 -8.91 20.94
N ASN A 399 -10.69 -9.92 20.67
CA ASN A 399 -10.78 -10.72 19.45
C ASN A 399 -11.13 -12.17 19.77
N GLY A 400 -12.00 -12.74 18.96
CA GLY A 400 -12.36 -14.14 19.00
C GLY A 400 -12.33 -14.72 17.59
N SER A 401 -11.73 -15.88 17.39
CA SER A 401 -11.79 -16.61 16.13
C SER A 401 -12.09 -18.08 16.36
N TYR A 402 -12.76 -18.67 15.40
CA TYR A 402 -13.04 -20.08 15.37
C TYR A 402 -12.67 -20.62 14.00
N GLU A 403 -11.79 -21.60 13.96
CA GLU A 403 -11.22 -22.13 12.74
C GLU A 403 -11.42 -23.65 12.66
N TRP A 404 -11.70 -24.14 11.47
CA TRP A 404 -11.72 -25.58 11.16
C TRP A 404 -10.76 -25.88 10.01
N GLN A 405 -10.18 -27.08 10.04
CA GLN A 405 -9.30 -27.54 8.99
C GLN A 405 -10.11 -28.16 7.84
N THR A 406 -9.88 -27.67 6.61
CA THR A 406 -10.46 -28.20 5.39
C THR A 406 -9.41 -29.00 4.62
N GLY A 407 -9.73 -30.23 4.18
CA GLY A 407 -8.90 -30.89 3.15
C GLY A 407 -8.03 -32.07 3.57
N ASN A 408 -8.27 -32.76 4.66
CA ASN A 408 -7.58 -34.03 4.91
C ASN A 408 -8.40 -35.23 4.42
N LYS A 409 -8.23 -35.61 3.14
CA LYS A 409 -8.91 -36.76 2.51
C LYS A 409 -8.33 -38.14 2.85
N ASN A 410 -7.22 -38.22 3.60
CA ASN A 410 -6.42 -39.45 3.76
C ASN A 410 -6.48 -40.10 5.13
N SER A 411 -7.41 -39.75 6.02
CA SER A 411 -7.63 -40.53 7.24
C SER A 411 -8.97 -41.27 7.12
N GLY A 412 -8.87 -42.55 6.83
CA GLY A 412 -10.03 -43.46 6.89
C GLY A 412 -10.72 -43.40 8.25
N GLY A 413 -12.00 -43.07 8.24
CA GLY A 413 -12.86 -43.12 9.38
C GLY A 413 -12.94 -41.82 10.19
N ARG A 414 -14.11 -41.18 10.15
CA ARG A 414 -14.58 -39.99 10.88
C ARG A 414 -13.61 -38.80 10.80
N SER A 415 -13.94 -37.86 9.90
CA SER A 415 -13.34 -36.54 9.90
C SER A 415 -13.61 -35.88 11.27
N SER A 416 -12.67 -36.01 12.21
CA SER A 416 -12.62 -35.10 13.33
C SER A 416 -12.31 -33.75 12.73
N ARG A 417 -13.32 -32.91 12.61
CA ARG A 417 -13.15 -31.50 12.28
C ARG A 417 -12.28 -30.93 13.39
N LEU A 418 -10.99 -30.75 13.08
CA LEU A 418 -10.06 -30.13 14.01
C LEU A 418 -10.51 -28.67 14.15
N ASN A 419 -11.23 -28.40 15.18
CA ASN A 419 -11.70 -27.07 15.51
C ASN A 419 -10.63 -26.40 16.38
N SER A 420 -10.30 -25.17 16.08
CA SER A 420 -9.42 -24.34 16.88
C SER A 420 -10.18 -23.07 17.24
N TYR A 421 -10.05 -22.60 18.47
CA TYR A 421 -10.51 -21.28 18.81
C TYR A 421 -9.41 -20.47 19.49
N GLU A 422 -9.43 -19.17 19.19
CA GLU A 422 -8.55 -18.19 19.80
C GLU A 422 -9.37 -17.11 20.45
N LEU A 423 -9.01 -16.70 21.65
CA LEU A 423 -9.58 -15.55 22.35
C LEU A 423 -8.43 -14.66 22.77
N GLY A 424 -8.48 -13.38 22.41
CA GLY A 424 -7.43 -12.44 22.74
C GLY A 424 -7.96 -11.16 23.33
N LEU A 425 -7.28 -10.63 24.34
CA LEU A 425 -7.49 -9.30 24.89
C LEU A 425 -6.20 -8.51 24.77
N ASN A 426 -6.27 -7.39 24.05
CA ASN A 426 -5.12 -6.56 23.76
C ASN A 426 -5.39 -5.11 24.13
N ALA A 427 -4.46 -4.50 24.88
CA ALA A 427 -4.46 -3.09 25.23
C ALA A 427 -3.28 -2.40 24.53
N ASN A 428 -3.53 -1.32 23.80
CA ASN A 428 -2.51 -0.54 23.12
C ASN A 428 -2.63 0.94 23.48
N LEU A 429 -1.60 1.48 24.13
CA LEU A 429 -1.47 2.90 24.40
C LEU A 429 -0.48 3.53 23.43
N SER A 430 -0.95 4.41 22.56
CA SER A 430 -0.15 5.17 21.61
C SER A 430 -0.07 6.63 22.04
N ILE A 431 1.12 7.15 22.20
CA ILE A 431 1.40 8.52 22.60
C ILE A 431 2.04 9.25 21.41
N PRO A 432 1.43 10.28 20.81
CA PRO A 432 1.92 10.94 19.60
C PRO A 432 3.14 11.83 19.84
N ARG A 433 4.05 11.37 20.68
CA ARG A 433 5.35 11.99 20.97
C ARG A 433 6.32 10.95 21.52
N LEU A 434 7.61 11.23 21.39
CA LEU A 434 8.64 10.44 22.03
C LEU A 434 8.72 10.81 23.52
N LEU A 435 8.61 9.83 24.39
CA LEU A 435 8.86 9.94 25.82
C LEU A 435 10.37 9.81 26.09
N LEU A 436 11.14 10.70 25.49
CA LEU A 436 12.60 10.78 25.63
C LEU A 436 13.01 12.17 26.11
N PRO A 437 14.20 12.32 26.71
CA PRO A 437 14.74 13.61 27.12
C PRO A 437 14.76 14.63 25.97
N SER A 438 14.53 15.87 26.29
CA SER A 438 14.37 16.96 25.31
C SER A 438 15.60 17.19 24.43
N PHE A 439 16.81 16.90 24.93
CA PHE A 439 18.04 17.05 24.16
C PHE A 439 18.14 16.07 22.98
N ILE A 440 17.49 14.91 23.08
CA ILE A 440 17.38 13.93 21.97
C ILE A 440 16.29 14.38 20.99
N THR A 441 15.10 14.72 21.51
CA THR A 441 13.92 15.02 20.68
C THR A 441 14.04 16.33 19.89
N ARG A 442 14.80 17.32 20.39
CA ARG A 442 15.03 18.61 19.69
C ARG A 442 15.75 18.46 18.35
N ARG A 443 16.53 17.40 18.15
CA ARG A 443 17.27 17.14 16.91
C ARG A 443 16.39 16.47 15.83
N LEU A 444 15.23 15.95 16.21
CA LEU A 444 14.33 15.26 15.28
C LEU A 444 13.40 16.27 14.60
N LYS A 445 13.50 16.38 13.29
CA LYS A 445 12.64 17.27 12.48
C LYS A 445 11.22 16.70 12.28
N TYR A 446 11.07 15.39 12.41
CA TYR A 446 9.82 14.68 12.18
C TYR A 446 9.20 14.23 13.50
N PRO A 447 7.86 14.24 13.61
CA PRO A 447 7.19 13.77 14.82
C PRO A 447 7.44 12.26 15.00
N GLY A 448 7.60 11.88 16.26
CA GLY A 448 7.69 10.48 16.66
C GLY A 448 6.56 10.09 17.60
N SER A 449 6.41 8.80 17.86
CA SER A 449 5.43 8.25 18.80
C SER A 449 6.07 7.23 19.74
N THR A 450 5.46 7.09 20.93
CA THR A 450 5.77 6.03 21.89
C THR A 450 4.57 5.10 21.98
N THR A 451 4.80 3.80 21.96
CA THR A 451 3.74 2.79 22.04
C THR A 451 4.00 1.83 23.20
N PHE A 452 2.95 1.52 23.95
CA PHE A 452 2.92 0.46 24.95
C PHE A 452 1.83 -0.53 24.56
N GLN A 453 2.15 -1.81 24.59
CA GLN A 453 1.20 -2.87 24.26
C GLN A 453 1.22 -3.93 25.34
N LEU A 454 0.04 -4.42 25.70
CA LEU A 454 -0.16 -5.56 26.58
C LEU A 454 -1.18 -6.47 25.91
N GLY A 455 -0.93 -7.77 25.93
CA GLY A 455 -1.83 -8.75 25.32
C GLY A 455 -1.87 -10.05 26.12
N VAL A 456 -3.03 -10.67 26.07
CA VAL A 456 -3.25 -12.03 26.56
C VAL A 456 -4.06 -12.76 25.50
N ASP A 457 -3.52 -13.85 24.98
CA ASP A 457 -4.15 -14.64 23.94
C ASP A 457 -4.26 -16.11 24.43
N LEU A 458 -5.45 -16.67 24.38
CA LEU A 458 -5.74 -18.06 24.67
C LEU A 458 -6.02 -18.78 23.36
N MET A 459 -5.19 -19.75 23.03
CA MET A 459 -5.35 -20.64 21.89
C MET A 459 -5.69 -22.05 22.38
N ASN A 460 -6.80 -22.59 21.88
CA ASN A 460 -7.18 -23.98 22.15
C ASN A 460 -7.29 -24.77 20.84
N ARG A 461 -6.49 -25.80 20.73
CA ARG A 461 -6.53 -26.83 19.68
C ARG A 461 -6.87 -28.17 20.32
N PRO A 462 -8.14 -28.56 20.42
CA PRO A 462 -8.60 -29.66 21.24
C PRO A 462 -7.89 -31.00 21.00
N SER A 463 -7.41 -31.24 19.77
CA SER A 463 -6.68 -32.48 19.42
C SER A 463 -5.19 -32.42 19.69
N PHE A 464 -4.66 -31.29 20.18
CA PHE A 464 -3.24 -31.08 20.37
C PHE A 464 -2.94 -30.45 21.73
N PHE A 465 -3.32 -29.16 21.93
CA PHE A 465 -2.91 -28.42 23.12
C PHE A 465 -3.84 -27.24 23.42
N ARG A 466 -3.71 -26.74 24.64
CA ARG A 466 -4.20 -25.42 25.07
C ARG A 466 -3.05 -24.58 25.55
N LEU A 467 -2.91 -23.38 25.00
CA LEU A 467 -1.81 -22.47 25.27
C LEU A 467 -2.35 -21.10 25.66
N ILE A 468 -1.76 -20.47 26.65
CA ILE A 468 -1.94 -19.07 26.97
C ILE A 468 -0.65 -18.29 26.68
N ALA A 469 -0.78 -17.16 25.98
CA ALA A 469 0.32 -16.28 25.66
C ALA A 469 0.12 -14.92 26.34
N PHE A 470 1.11 -14.46 27.08
CA PHE A 470 1.18 -13.10 27.59
C PHE A 470 2.21 -12.33 26.78
N SER A 471 1.85 -11.13 26.36
CA SER A 471 2.75 -10.25 25.63
C SER A 471 2.75 -8.84 26.22
N GLY A 472 3.94 -8.25 26.26
CA GLY A 472 4.11 -6.86 26.68
C GLY A 472 5.21 -6.21 25.87
N SER A 473 5.01 -4.96 25.41
CA SER A 473 6.07 -4.25 24.70
C SER A 473 6.00 -2.73 24.92
N ALA A 474 7.17 -2.10 24.84
CA ALA A 474 7.34 -0.65 24.84
C ALA A 474 8.30 -0.27 23.70
N GLY A 475 7.93 0.74 22.91
CA GLY A 475 8.72 1.11 21.75
C GLY A 475 8.56 2.55 21.31
N TYR A 476 9.48 2.98 20.47
CA TYR A 476 9.56 4.29 19.85
C TYR A 476 9.54 4.17 18.34
N ASN A 477 8.70 4.97 17.70
CA ASN A 477 8.69 5.10 16.24
C ASN A 477 9.02 6.55 15.89
N PHE A 478 10.02 6.76 15.03
CA PHE A 478 10.43 8.10 14.62
C PHE A 478 11.00 8.10 13.20
N GLN A 479 11.14 9.30 12.63
CA GLN A 479 11.69 9.52 11.31
C GLN A 479 12.85 10.50 11.38
N THR A 480 13.90 10.24 10.62
CA THR A 480 15.05 11.13 10.44
C THR A 480 15.02 11.86 9.11
N SER A 481 14.30 11.31 8.14
CA SER A 481 14.07 11.90 6.82
C SER A 481 12.68 11.50 6.29
N PRO A 482 12.18 12.11 5.18
CA PRO A 482 10.93 11.68 4.54
C PRO A 482 10.94 10.21 4.09
N TYR A 483 12.13 9.64 3.92
CA TYR A 483 12.35 8.30 3.37
C TYR A 483 12.78 7.28 4.43
N SER A 484 13.21 7.72 5.62
CA SER A 484 13.82 6.87 6.65
C SER A 484 12.92 6.79 7.88
N ARG A 485 12.47 5.59 8.22
CA ARG A 485 11.68 5.30 9.42
C ARG A 485 12.45 4.37 10.34
N HIS A 486 12.33 4.62 11.63
CA HIS A 486 12.98 3.86 12.69
C HIS A 486 11.90 3.37 13.67
N SER A 487 11.94 2.10 14.02
CA SER A 487 11.11 1.49 15.07
C SER A 487 12.04 0.79 16.05
N LEU A 488 12.10 1.31 17.27
CA LEU A 488 12.90 0.74 18.36
C LEU A 488 11.95 0.22 19.43
N THR A 489 11.84 -1.08 19.56
CA THR A 489 11.19 -1.74 20.70
C THR A 489 12.23 -1.99 21.76
N VAL A 490 12.22 -1.15 22.79
CA VAL A 490 13.21 -1.19 23.89
C VAL A 490 12.97 -2.34 24.84
N PHE A 491 11.76 -2.84 24.87
CA PHE A 491 11.36 -3.98 25.68
C PHE A 491 10.21 -4.69 24.98
N LYS A 492 10.35 -5.99 24.76
CA LYS A 492 9.29 -6.90 24.34
C LYS A 492 9.43 -8.17 25.14
N LEU A 493 8.38 -8.55 25.83
CA LEU A 493 8.26 -9.80 26.52
C LEU A 493 7.19 -10.65 25.86
N THR A 494 7.50 -11.89 25.57
CA THR A 494 6.53 -12.92 25.18
C THR A 494 6.68 -14.10 26.11
N TYR A 495 5.61 -14.47 26.78
CA TYR A 495 5.55 -15.63 27.67
C TYR A 495 4.42 -16.54 27.23
N ASN A 496 4.79 -17.69 26.70
CA ASN A 496 3.86 -18.75 26.29
C ASN A 496 3.87 -19.85 27.34
N LYS A 497 2.68 -20.16 27.87
CA LYS A 497 2.49 -21.25 28.84
C LYS A 497 1.56 -22.29 28.28
N LEU A 498 2.03 -23.50 28.18
CA LEU A 498 1.26 -24.68 27.80
C LEU A 498 0.41 -25.12 29.01
N LEU A 499 -0.92 -25.07 28.87
CA LEU A 499 -1.86 -25.35 29.94
C LEU A 499 -2.26 -26.84 29.96
N HIS A 500 -2.40 -27.44 28.77
CA HIS A 500 -2.85 -28.80 28.57
C HIS A 500 -2.32 -29.34 27.25
N THR A 501 -1.98 -30.62 27.23
CA THR A 501 -1.57 -31.39 26.05
C THR A 501 -2.37 -32.67 25.96
N THR A 502 -2.46 -33.24 24.76
CA THR A 502 -3.00 -34.59 24.55
C THR A 502 -1.85 -35.60 24.49
N GLU A 503 -2.11 -36.88 24.87
CA GLU A 503 -1.09 -37.95 24.77
C GLU A 503 -0.49 -38.06 23.38
N ALA A 504 -1.29 -37.87 22.32
CA ALA A 504 -0.82 -37.86 20.93
C ALA A 504 0.18 -36.74 20.67
N PHE A 505 -0.05 -35.55 21.25
CA PHE A 505 0.83 -34.41 21.12
C PHE A 505 2.09 -34.56 21.98
N ASP A 506 1.96 -35.12 23.18
CA ASP A 506 3.10 -35.42 24.04
C ASP A 506 4.06 -36.44 23.37
N LYS A 507 3.51 -37.51 22.78
CA LYS A 507 4.29 -38.44 21.96
C LYS A 507 5.00 -37.73 20.78
N THR A 508 4.30 -36.79 20.10
CA THR A 508 4.93 -36.02 19.03
C THR A 508 6.07 -35.12 19.54
N MET A 509 5.93 -34.56 20.74
CA MET A 509 7.00 -33.79 21.39
C MET A 509 8.17 -34.63 21.79
N ASP A 510 7.94 -35.87 22.26
CA ASP A 510 9.01 -36.81 22.63
C ASP A 510 9.79 -37.33 21.42
N GLU A 511 9.08 -37.61 20.34
CA GLU A 511 9.67 -38.00 19.05
C GLU A 511 10.42 -36.84 18.39
N ASN A 512 10.01 -35.59 18.66
CA ASN A 512 10.54 -34.42 18.00
C ASN A 512 10.95 -33.29 18.99
N PRO A 513 12.21 -33.31 19.49
CA PRO A 513 12.68 -32.33 20.47
C PRO A 513 12.56 -30.86 20.02
N ALA A 514 12.64 -30.59 18.74
CA ALA A 514 12.44 -29.21 18.21
C ALA A 514 11.01 -28.71 18.46
N ILE A 515 10.03 -29.59 18.31
CA ILE A 515 8.62 -29.32 18.65
C ILE A 515 8.49 -29.16 20.16
N ALA A 516 9.05 -30.11 20.96
CA ALA A 516 9.02 -30.02 22.41
C ALA A 516 9.59 -28.70 22.93
N MET A 517 10.73 -28.27 22.39
CA MET A 517 11.34 -26.96 22.74
C MET A 517 10.51 -25.77 22.30
N SER A 518 9.71 -25.94 21.26
CA SER A 518 8.84 -24.85 20.71
C SER A 518 7.59 -24.63 21.53
N PHE A 519 7.08 -25.69 22.17
CA PHE A 519 5.85 -25.63 22.96
C PHE A 519 6.09 -25.68 24.48
N ARG A 520 7.31 -25.99 24.94
CA ARG A 520 7.66 -25.75 26.35
C ARG A 520 7.51 -24.28 26.68
N ASN A 521 7.26 -23.98 27.94
CA ASN A 521 7.10 -22.62 28.43
C ASN A 521 8.22 -21.72 27.90
N GLN A 522 7.87 -20.81 26.98
CA GLN A 522 8.84 -19.91 26.35
C GLN A 522 8.78 -18.55 27.02
N PHE A 523 9.89 -18.10 27.50
CA PHE A 523 10.07 -16.75 28.03
C PHE A 523 11.11 -16.03 27.17
N VAL A 524 10.64 -15.07 26.37
CA VAL A 524 11.46 -14.37 25.35
C VAL A 524 11.47 -12.85 25.62
N PRO A 525 12.34 -12.38 26.53
CA PRO A 525 12.59 -10.95 26.68
C PRO A 525 13.49 -10.48 25.54
N SER A 526 13.07 -9.48 24.78
CA SER A 526 13.82 -9.03 23.60
C SER A 526 13.78 -7.53 23.40
N ILE A 527 14.79 -7.03 22.68
CA ILE A 527 14.89 -5.70 22.12
C ILE A 527 14.90 -5.86 20.60
N ASN A 528 14.14 -5.04 19.89
CA ASN A 528 14.13 -5.06 18.43
C ASN A 528 14.34 -3.66 17.89
N TYR A 529 15.17 -3.54 16.86
CA TYR A 529 15.35 -2.32 16.11
C TYR A 529 15.10 -2.61 14.63
N THR A 530 14.18 -1.84 14.03
CA THR A 530 13.88 -1.94 12.59
C THR A 530 14.13 -0.59 11.94
N TYR A 531 14.97 -0.59 10.93
CA TYR A 531 15.21 0.53 10.02
C TYR A 531 14.51 0.26 8.70
N THR A 532 13.79 1.25 8.18
CA THR A 532 13.13 1.17 6.87
C THR A 532 13.49 2.40 6.05
N PHE A 533 14.04 2.18 4.87
CA PHE A 533 14.28 3.19 3.86
C PHE A 533 13.40 2.91 2.64
N ASP A 534 12.61 3.92 2.22
CA ASP A 534 11.65 3.79 1.11
C ASP A 534 11.66 5.07 0.28
N LYS A 535 12.29 5.02 -0.89
CA LYS A 535 12.43 6.19 -1.75
C LYS A 535 12.06 5.89 -3.19
N THR A 536 11.22 6.74 -3.74
CA THR A 536 10.89 6.75 -5.17
C THR A 536 11.77 7.79 -5.87
N TYR A 537 12.38 7.40 -6.99
CA TYR A 537 13.32 8.20 -7.77
C TYR A 537 12.75 8.52 -9.15
N GLY A 538 13.24 9.62 -9.73
CA GLY A 538 12.84 10.13 -11.04
C GLY A 538 11.61 11.03 -10.98
N SER A 539 11.52 11.98 -11.90
CA SER A 539 10.40 12.94 -12.00
C SER A 539 9.04 12.25 -12.24
N THR A 540 9.05 11.06 -12.84
CA THR A 540 7.88 10.24 -13.16
C THR A 540 7.71 9.04 -12.22
N GLY A 541 8.51 8.93 -11.13
CA GLY A 541 8.44 7.82 -10.20
C GLY A 541 8.83 6.46 -10.80
N ASN A 542 9.75 6.44 -11.78
CA ASN A 542 10.08 5.23 -12.55
C ASN A 542 10.89 4.18 -11.78
N ARG A 543 11.46 4.54 -10.64
CA ARG A 543 12.26 3.64 -9.80
C ARG A 543 11.87 3.81 -8.36
N ARG A 544 11.72 2.70 -7.61
CA ARG A 544 11.53 2.71 -6.17
C ARG A 544 12.51 1.74 -5.55
N PHE A 545 13.21 2.20 -4.53
CA PHE A 545 14.10 1.39 -3.70
C PHE A 545 13.53 1.33 -2.29
N TYR A 546 13.39 0.12 -1.79
CA TYR A 546 12.95 -0.19 -0.43
C TYR A 546 13.99 -1.08 0.22
N TRP A 547 14.40 -0.72 1.42
CA TRP A 547 15.26 -1.53 2.27
C TRP A 547 14.75 -1.52 3.70
N GLN A 548 14.56 -2.70 4.26
CA GLN A 548 14.22 -2.88 5.66
C GLN A 548 15.25 -3.78 6.30
N ASN A 549 15.82 -3.35 7.42
CA ASN A 549 16.70 -4.16 8.26
C ASN A 549 16.12 -4.21 9.67
N SER A 550 15.98 -5.40 10.22
CA SER A 550 15.46 -5.65 11.57
C SER A 550 16.42 -6.50 12.34
N VAL A 551 16.89 -5.98 13.47
CA VAL A 551 17.79 -6.69 14.40
C VAL A 551 17.05 -6.92 15.71
N THR A 552 17.00 -8.18 16.15
CA THR A 552 16.41 -8.61 17.42
C THR A 552 17.50 -9.21 18.31
N SER A 553 17.58 -8.71 19.53
CA SER A 553 18.44 -9.23 20.59
C SER A 553 17.58 -9.76 21.73
N ALA A 554 17.53 -11.06 21.92
CA ALA A 554 16.68 -11.70 22.93
C ALA A 554 17.53 -12.26 24.08
N GLY A 555 17.10 -12.04 25.31
CA GLY A 555 17.71 -12.55 26.53
C GLY A 555 19.08 -11.96 26.90
N ASN A 556 19.74 -11.24 25.99
CA ASN A 556 21.13 -10.82 26.18
C ASN A 556 21.30 -9.79 27.31
N LEU A 557 20.43 -8.77 27.32
CA LEU A 557 20.46 -7.78 28.41
C LEU A 557 20.17 -8.43 29.76
N LEU A 558 19.17 -9.31 29.82
CA LEU A 558 18.79 -10.02 31.02
C LEU A 558 19.92 -10.96 31.51
N SER A 559 20.50 -11.74 30.60
CA SER A 559 21.63 -12.61 30.89
C SER A 559 22.84 -11.83 31.41
N GLY A 560 23.14 -10.68 30.79
CA GLY A 560 24.22 -9.80 31.28
C GLY A 560 23.97 -9.28 32.69
N VAL A 561 22.76 -8.83 32.99
CA VAL A 561 22.38 -8.36 34.33
C VAL A 561 22.50 -9.51 35.38
N LEU A 562 21.91 -10.69 35.09
CA LEU A 562 21.97 -11.83 36.01
C LEU A 562 23.40 -12.31 36.22
N SER A 563 24.25 -12.29 35.21
CA SER A 563 25.67 -12.64 35.33
C SER A 563 26.43 -11.66 36.23
N LEU A 564 26.08 -10.35 36.23
CA LEU A 564 26.64 -9.36 37.14
C LEU A 564 26.28 -9.66 38.62
N PHE A 565 25.13 -10.28 38.84
CA PHE A 565 24.72 -10.79 40.17
C PHE A 565 25.23 -12.17 40.49
N GLY A 566 26.13 -12.77 39.69
CA GLY A 566 26.80 -14.04 39.95
C GLY A 566 26.01 -15.28 39.49
N GLU A 567 24.89 -15.15 38.81
CA GLU A 567 24.14 -16.28 38.29
C GLU A 567 24.88 -16.96 37.13
N LYS A 568 25.07 -18.26 37.21
CA LYS A 568 25.67 -19.09 36.15
C LYS A 568 24.59 -19.65 35.21
N GLN A 569 24.95 -19.93 33.97
CA GLN A 569 24.06 -20.60 33.03
C GLN A 569 23.82 -22.08 33.41
N PRO A 570 22.60 -22.63 33.23
CA PRO A 570 21.41 -22.00 32.66
C PRO A 570 20.69 -21.03 33.64
N GLN A 571 20.50 -19.80 33.22
CA GLN A 571 19.86 -18.75 34.02
C GLN A 571 18.33 -18.83 33.92
N HIS A 572 17.64 -18.50 35.00
CA HIS A 572 16.19 -18.53 35.11
C HIS A 572 15.66 -17.18 35.59
N LEU A 573 14.46 -16.81 35.13
CA LEU A 573 13.71 -15.69 35.68
C LEU A 573 12.31 -16.20 36.03
N PHE A 574 11.88 -15.98 37.28
CA PHE A 574 10.61 -16.50 37.82
C PHE A 574 10.46 -18.03 37.61
N GLY A 575 11.56 -18.78 37.77
CA GLY A 575 11.57 -20.23 37.60
C GLY A 575 11.53 -20.74 36.16
N ASN A 576 11.50 -19.86 35.18
CA ASN A 576 11.48 -20.21 33.75
C ASN A 576 12.82 -19.88 33.08
N ARG A 577 13.36 -20.81 32.29
CA ARG A 577 14.51 -20.56 31.42
C ARG A 577 14.10 -19.63 30.29
N PHE A 578 14.84 -18.55 30.07
CA PHE A 578 14.57 -17.62 28.99
C PHE A 578 15.42 -17.89 27.74
N SER A 579 14.89 -17.52 26.58
CA SER A 579 15.59 -17.71 25.32
C SER A 579 16.63 -16.61 25.10
N GLN A 580 17.85 -17.05 24.65
CA GLN A 580 18.96 -16.14 24.34
C GLN A 580 19.44 -16.33 22.91
N PHE A 581 19.26 -15.29 22.08
CA PHE A 581 19.66 -15.29 20.67
C PHE A 581 19.81 -13.89 20.09
N VAL A 582 20.45 -13.81 18.93
CA VAL A 582 20.43 -12.63 18.04
C VAL A 582 19.84 -13.06 16.71
N LYS A 583 18.98 -12.21 16.13
CA LYS A 583 18.35 -12.44 14.84
C LYS A 583 18.41 -11.16 14.01
N GLU A 584 18.84 -11.28 12.77
CA GLU A 584 18.82 -10.19 11.79
C GLU A 584 18.03 -10.61 10.56
N VAL A 585 17.24 -9.70 10.03
CA VAL A 585 16.49 -9.87 8.78
C VAL A 585 16.66 -8.62 7.94
N SER A 586 17.25 -8.77 6.77
CA SER A 586 17.43 -7.70 5.79
C SER A 586 16.63 -8.02 4.53
N GLU A 587 15.75 -7.10 4.14
CA GLU A 587 14.91 -7.22 2.94
C GLU A 587 15.15 -6.00 2.05
N VAL A 588 15.59 -6.25 0.82
CA VAL A 588 15.78 -5.24 -0.21
C VAL A 588 14.80 -5.49 -1.33
N LYS A 589 14.06 -4.44 -1.75
CA LYS A 589 13.18 -4.49 -2.91
C LYS A 589 13.54 -3.37 -3.87
N PHE A 590 13.58 -3.69 -5.14
CA PHE A 590 13.80 -2.71 -6.19
C PHE A 590 12.73 -2.86 -7.25
N TYR A 591 12.09 -1.73 -7.58
CA TYR A 591 11.07 -1.66 -8.62
C TYR A 591 11.57 -0.72 -9.73
N HIS A 592 11.53 -1.20 -10.95
CA HIS A 592 11.94 -0.45 -12.12
C HIS A 592 10.89 -0.53 -13.21
N ARG A 593 10.43 0.64 -13.68
CA ARG A 593 9.51 0.72 -14.80
C ARG A 593 10.23 0.46 -16.11
N ILE A 594 9.80 -0.53 -16.88
CA ILE A 594 10.42 -0.93 -18.15
C ILE A 594 9.57 -0.41 -19.31
N GLY A 595 10.23 0.31 -20.21
CA GLY A 595 9.61 0.79 -21.44
C GLY A 595 8.54 1.87 -21.21
N ARG A 596 7.70 2.09 -22.21
CA ARG A 596 6.70 3.16 -22.26
C ARG A 596 5.35 2.78 -21.66
N ARG A 597 5.04 1.47 -21.62
CA ARG A 597 3.83 0.94 -20.98
C ARG A 597 4.06 0.84 -19.47
N ASN A 598 2.99 0.65 -18.71
CA ASN A 598 3.07 0.49 -17.24
C ASN A 598 3.59 -0.92 -16.87
N ASN A 599 4.75 -1.29 -17.42
CA ASN A 599 5.41 -2.56 -17.11
C ASN A 599 6.47 -2.32 -16.03
N TRP A 600 6.55 -3.24 -15.08
CA TRP A 600 7.44 -3.14 -13.94
C TRP A 600 8.26 -4.40 -13.78
N LEU A 601 9.55 -4.23 -13.57
CA LEU A 601 10.41 -5.25 -12.99
C LEU A 601 10.46 -5.02 -11.49
N ALA A 602 9.97 -5.99 -10.73
CA ALA A 602 10.05 -6.01 -9.28
C ALA A 602 11.04 -7.09 -8.86
N THR A 603 12.00 -6.75 -8.02
CA THR A 603 12.98 -7.68 -7.47
C THR A 603 12.97 -7.60 -5.96
N ARG A 604 13.23 -8.71 -5.30
CA ARG A 604 13.34 -8.83 -3.85
C ARG A 604 14.51 -9.75 -3.52
N LEU A 605 15.29 -9.34 -2.52
CA LEU A 605 16.29 -10.17 -1.85
C LEU A 605 16.00 -10.11 -0.35
N LEU A 606 15.85 -11.27 0.27
CA LEU A 606 15.68 -11.40 1.70
C LEU A 606 16.75 -12.32 2.25
N VAL A 607 17.49 -11.82 3.22
CA VAL A 607 18.47 -12.58 4.00
C VAL A 607 18.08 -12.51 5.45
N GLY A 608 17.98 -13.66 6.10
CA GLY A 608 17.71 -13.77 7.53
C GLY A 608 18.73 -14.67 8.20
N VAL A 609 19.25 -14.24 9.36
CA VAL A 609 20.14 -15.03 10.19
C VAL A 609 19.70 -14.94 11.64
N GLY A 610 19.64 -16.08 12.32
CA GLY A 610 19.36 -16.17 13.74
C GLY A 610 20.35 -17.14 14.41
N TYR A 611 20.93 -16.72 15.52
CA TYR A 611 21.90 -17.53 16.24
C TYR A 611 21.58 -17.58 17.73
N ALA A 612 21.29 -18.79 18.21
CA ALA A 612 21.06 -19.06 19.62
C ALA A 612 22.37 -19.43 20.30
N TYR A 613 22.58 -18.91 21.50
CA TYR A 613 23.79 -19.18 22.30
C TYR A 613 23.50 -18.96 23.79
N GLY A 614 24.52 -19.26 24.64
CA GLY A 614 24.42 -19.02 26.07
C GLY A 614 23.27 -19.80 26.70
N ASN A 615 22.23 -19.09 27.10
CA ASN A 615 21.07 -19.71 27.77
C ASN A 615 20.18 -20.54 26.82
N SER A 616 20.42 -20.53 25.50
CA SER A 616 19.67 -21.31 24.52
C SER A 616 20.58 -22.12 23.59
N GLU A 617 20.24 -23.37 23.35
CA GLU A 617 20.94 -24.23 22.40
C GLU A 617 20.42 -24.03 20.95
N VAL A 618 19.11 -23.82 20.80
CA VAL A 618 18.43 -23.65 19.54
C VAL A 618 17.55 -22.42 19.58
N MET A 619 17.22 -21.87 18.38
CA MET A 619 16.27 -20.79 18.23
C MET A 619 14.85 -21.25 18.61
N PRO A 620 14.05 -20.40 19.29
CA PRO A 620 12.62 -20.66 19.45
C PRO A 620 11.96 -20.90 18.10
N TYR A 621 11.09 -21.88 18.02
CA TYR A 621 10.41 -22.25 16.77
C TYR A 621 9.63 -21.07 16.14
N SER A 622 9.03 -20.22 16.97
CA SER A 622 8.34 -19.01 16.53
C SER A 622 9.27 -17.97 15.87
N GLU A 623 10.57 -18.06 16.15
CA GLU A 623 11.59 -17.15 15.64
C GLU A 623 12.43 -17.75 14.50
N GLN A 624 12.33 -19.07 14.26
CA GLN A 624 12.99 -19.73 13.14
C GLN A 624 12.37 -19.34 11.79
N PHE A 625 13.17 -19.43 10.75
CA PHE A 625 12.75 -19.16 9.39
C PHE A 625 12.11 -20.37 8.73
N TYR A 626 11.20 -20.12 7.82
CA TYR A 626 10.62 -21.10 6.90
C TYR A 626 10.49 -20.51 5.51
N ILE A 627 10.26 -21.35 4.50
CA ILE A 627 10.19 -20.94 3.11
C ILE A 627 9.03 -21.64 2.38
N GLY A 628 8.67 -21.12 1.18
CA GLY A 628 7.53 -21.57 0.38
C GLY A 628 6.25 -20.77 0.61
N GLY A 629 5.28 -20.95 -0.26
CA GLY A 629 3.97 -20.29 -0.23
C GLY A 629 3.86 -19.03 -1.09
N ALA A 630 2.67 -18.46 -1.09
CA ALA A 630 2.25 -17.39 -2.00
C ALA A 630 3.12 -16.12 -2.00
N ASN A 631 3.82 -15.81 -0.90
CA ASN A 631 4.66 -14.62 -0.76
C ASN A 631 6.16 -14.95 -0.64
N SER A 632 6.54 -16.18 -1.00
CA SER A 632 7.90 -16.69 -0.96
C SER A 632 8.23 -17.40 -2.27
N ILE A 633 8.52 -18.71 -2.28
CA ILE A 633 8.71 -19.49 -3.49
C ILE A 633 7.38 -20.13 -3.89
N ARG A 634 6.72 -19.53 -4.88
CA ARG A 634 5.31 -19.82 -5.24
C ARG A 634 5.09 -21.19 -5.88
N ALA A 635 6.14 -21.87 -6.30
CA ALA A 635 6.03 -23.24 -6.79
C ALA A 635 5.86 -24.29 -5.68
N PHE A 636 6.11 -23.93 -4.43
CA PHE A 636 6.13 -24.84 -3.30
C PHE A 636 5.20 -24.36 -2.18
N THR A 637 4.61 -25.32 -1.47
CA THR A 637 3.76 -25.01 -0.30
C THR A 637 4.60 -24.47 0.85
N ILE A 638 3.94 -23.77 1.77
CA ILE A 638 4.61 -23.26 2.97
C ILE A 638 5.20 -24.41 3.79
N ARG A 639 6.46 -24.26 4.25
CA ARG A 639 7.17 -25.29 5.03
C ARG A 639 7.25 -26.64 4.32
N SER A 640 7.54 -26.63 3.02
CA SER A 640 7.77 -27.87 2.25
C SER A 640 9.19 -28.00 1.71
N LEU A 641 10.07 -27.06 2.05
CA LEU A 641 11.46 -27.02 1.60
C LEU A 641 12.43 -26.84 2.76
N GLY A 642 13.59 -27.46 2.65
CA GLY A 642 14.68 -27.34 3.59
C GLY A 642 14.41 -27.97 4.98
N PRO A 643 15.26 -27.73 5.97
CA PRO A 643 16.52 -26.97 5.88
C PRO A 643 17.60 -27.71 5.07
N GLY A 644 18.37 -26.95 4.27
CA GLY A 644 19.40 -27.49 3.39
C GLY A 644 18.85 -28.56 2.45
N SER A 645 19.52 -29.70 2.38
CA SER A 645 19.07 -30.87 1.62
C SER A 645 18.29 -31.90 2.48
N TYR A 646 17.93 -31.56 3.72
CA TYR A 646 17.11 -32.44 4.56
C TYR A 646 15.70 -32.56 4.04
N ARG A 647 15.21 -33.78 3.92
CA ARG A 647 13.84 -34.15 3.58
C ARG A 647 13.22 -34.99 4.66
N PRO A 648 12.09 -34.62 5.27
CA PRO A 648 11.39 -35.43 6.23
C PRO A 648 10.99 -36.78 5.63
N PRO A 649 10.92 -37.89 6.43
CA PRO A 649 10.40 -39.14 5.94
C PRO A 649 9.00 -39.06 5.37
N ALA A 650 8.72 -39.75 4.28
CA ALA A 650 7.42 -39.66 3.56
C ALA A 650 6.22 -40.05 4.46
N ASN A 651 6.44 -40.88 5.47
CA ASN A 651 5.40 -41.31 6.41
C ASN A 651 5.22 -40.39 7.61
N ASP A 652 6.07 -39.37 7.75
CA ASP A 652 5.97 -38.40 8.83
C ASP A 652 4.92 -37.35 8.53
N ARG A 653 3.76 -37.47 9.16
CA ARG A 653 2.64 -36.51 9.02
C ARG A 653 2.97 -35.11 9.58
N ASN A 654 3.93 -35.01 10.47
CA ASN A 654 4.36 -33.79 11.15
C ASN A 654 5.68 -33.23 10.59
N GLY A 655 6.26 -33.88 9.57
CA GLY A 655 7.56 -33.53 9.01
C GLY A 655 7.69 -32.06 8.56
N TYR A 656 6.55 -31.40 8.24
CA TYR A 656 6.54 -29.97 7.94
C TYR A 656 6.96 -29.10 9.14
N LEU A 657 6.86 -29.59 10.37
CA LEU A 657 7.29 -28.88 11.58
C LEU A 657 8.81 -28.80 11.67
N ASP A 658 9.52 -29.79 11.12
CA ASP A 658 10.97 -29.83 11.08
C ASP A 658 11.58 -28.94 9.99
N GLN A 659 10.76 -28.46 9.07
CA GLN A 659 11.19 -27.64 7.95
C GLN A 659 11.29 -26.15 8.35
N THR A 660 12.18 -25.91 9.31
CA THR A 660 12.56 -24.59 9.81
C THR A 660 14.09 -24.48 9.88
N GLY A 661 14.61 -23.25 9.81
CA GLY A 661 16.04 -22.99 9.81
C GLY A 661 16.44 -21.72 10.57
N ASP A 662 17.73 -21.59 10.79
CA ASP A 662 18.35 -20.44 11.45
C ASP A 662 18.90 -19.41 10.45
N PHE A 663 19.15 -19.83 9.21
CA PHE A 663 19.54 -18.98 8.10
C PHE A 663 18.54 -19.11 6.96
N LYS A 664 18.19 -17.99 6.34
CA LYS A 664 17.28 -17.92 5.20
C LYS A 664 17.88 -17.05 4.10
N LEU A 665 17.83 -17.56 2.87
CA LEU A 665 18.13 -16.80 1.66
C LEU A 665 16.97 -16.95 0.69
N GLU A 666 16.41 -15.83 0.23
CA GLU A 666 15.29 -15.81 -0.71
C GLU A 666 15.47 -14.67 -1.71
N ALA A 667 15.34 -14.97 -2.99
CA ALA A 667 15.38 -14.03 -4.09
C ALA A 667 14.16 -14.21 -5.00
N ASN A 668 13.53 -13.12 -5.36
CA ASN A 668 12.35 -13.12 -6.22
C ASN A 668 12.55 -12.07 -7.32
N VAL A 669 12.19 -12.43 -8.54
CA VAL A 669 12.15 -11.52 -9.69
C VAL A 669 10.80 -11.68 -10.36
N GLU A 670 10.08 -10.57 -10.58
CA GLU A 670 8.78 -10.57 -11.20
C GLU A 670 8.67 -9.47 -12.24
N TYR A 671 8.38 -9.85 -13.48
CA TYR A 671 8.03 -8.92 -14.54
C TYR A 671 6.52 -8.80 -14.63
N ARG A 672 6.01 -7.60 -14.32
CA ARG A 672 4.59 -7.24 -14.34
C ARG A 672 4.27 -6.44 -15.59
N PHE A 673 3.23 -6.84 -16.31
CA PHE A 673 2.82 -6.18 -17.55
C PHE A 673 1.31 -6.05 -17.66
N GLY A 674 0.86 -4.96 -18.26
CA GLY A 674 -0.56 -4.75 -18.53
C GLY A 674 -1.06 -5.67 -19.64
N ILE A 675 -2.13 -6.41 -19.37
CA ILE A 675 -2.84 -7.19 -20.38
C ILE A 675 -3.95 -6.34 -20.99
N MET A 676 -4.87 -5.87 -20.15
CA MET A 676 -6.02 -5.11 -20.61
C MET A 676 -6.76 -4.43 -19.42
N GLY A 677 -6.90 -3.12 -19.47
CA GLY A 677 -7.60 -2.36 -18.45
C GLY A 677 -7.00 -2.58 -17.05
N ARG A 678 -7.77 -3.17 -16.14
CA ARG A 678 -7.37 -3.49 -14.76
C ARG A 678 -6.72 -4.87 -14.62
N LEU A 679 -6.66 -5.66 -15.69
CA LEU A 679 -6.05 -6.97 -15.70
C LEU A 679 -4.59 -6.88 -16.10
N ASN A 680 -3.70 -7.31 -15.21
CA ASN A 680 -2.27 -7.37 -15.45
C ASN A 680 -1.79 -8.82 -15.39
N GLY A 681 -0.75 -9.11 -16.13
CA GLY A 681 -0.02 -10.36 -16.08
C GLY A 681 1.28 -10.22 -15.32
N ALA A 682 1.79 -11.32 -14.83
CA ALA A 682 3.15 -11.40 -14.31
C ALA A 682 3.81 -12.71 -14.68
N VAL A 683 5.10 -12.67 -14.93
CA VAL A 683 5.98 -13.84 -15.01
C VAL A 683 7.03 -13.68 -13.93
N PHE A 684 7.35 -14.76 -13.24
CA PHE A 684 8.24 -14.69 -12.09
C PHE A 684 9.22 -15.86 -12.03
N LEU A 685 10.30 -15.58 -11.31
CA LEU A 685 11.32 -16.54 -10.90
C LEU A 685 11.57 -16.35 -9.40
N ASP A 686 11.37 -17.40 -8.62
CA ASP A 686 11.58 -17.45 -7.18
C ASP A 686 12.69 -18.44 -6.86
N ALA A 687 13.61 -18.07 -5.97
CA ALA A 687 14.74 -18.88 -5.57
C ALA A 687 14.97 -18.75 -4.06
N GLY A 688 15.40 -19.81 -3.40
CA GLY A 688 15.81 -19.73 -1.99
C GLY A 688 15.78 -21.06 -1.27
N ASN A 689 16.26 -21.01 -0.03
CA ASN A 689 16.19 -22.09 0.94
C ASN A 689 16.42 -21.57 2.35
N ILE A 690 16.32 -22.46 3.32
CA ILE A 690 16.68 -22.25 4.73
C ILE A 690 17.71 -23.27 5.14
N TRP A 691 18.51 -22.98 6.18
CA TRP A 691 19.54 -23.88 6.72
C TRP A 691 19.62 -23.75 8.23
N LEU A 692 20.19 -24.75 8.88
CA LEU A 692 20.63 -24.69 10.26
C LEU A 692 22.08 -24.17 10.32
N LEU A 693 22.39 -23.36 11.32
CA LEU A 693 23.74 -22.89 11.58
C LEU A 693 24.52 -23.88 12.47
N LYS A 694 23.79 -24.71 13.20
CA LYS A 694 24.38 -25.80 14.06
C LYS A 694 23.98 -27.13 13.48
N LYS A 695 24.91 -28.13 13.63
CA LYS A 695 24.67 -29.48 13.19
C LYS A 695 23.56 -30.11 14.03
N ASP A 696 22.60 -30.75 13.38
CA ASP A 696 21.52 -31.51 14.00
C ASP A 696 21.58 -32.95 13.48
N PRO A 697 21.96 -33.94 14.35
CA PRO A 697 22.04 -35.35 13.96
C PRO A 697 20.71 -35.93 13.44
N LYS A 698 19.57 -35.38 13.87
CA LYS A 698 18.24 -35.83 13.45
C LYS A 698 17.83 -35.27 12.07
N ARG A 699 18.50 -34.24 11.61
CA ARG A 699 18.25 -33.61 10.33
C ARG A 699 19.52 -33.57 9.47
N PRO A 700 19.97 -34.74 8.96
CA PRO A 700 21.19 -34.83 8.14
C PRO A 700 21.03 -34.00 6.85
N GLY A 701 22.04 -33.22 6.48
CA GLY A 701 21.98 -32.32 5.33
C GLY A 701 21.32 -30.94 5.58
N ALA A 702 20.87 -30.67 6.80
CA ALA A 702 20.22 -29.42 7.17
C ALA A 702 21.21 -28.26 7.40
N GLU A 703 22.49 -28.56 7.65
CA GLU A 703 23.53 -27.60 8.03
C GLU A 703 23.97 -26.73 6.83
N LEU A 704 24.18 -25.44 7.07
CA LEU A 704 24.71 -24.52 6.08
C LEU A 704 26.14 -24.88 5.69
N LYS A 705 26.34 -25.22 4.42
CA LYS A 705 27.66 -25.46 3.82
C LYS A 705 27.85 -24.56 2.63
N TRP A 706 28.87 -23.71 2.67
CA TRP A 706 29.17 -22.80 1.56
C TRP A 706 29.51 -23.54 0.27
N LYS A 707 30.21 -24.71 0.41
CA LYS A 707 30.50 -25.56 -0.72
C LYS A 707 29.23 -26.36 -1.10
N GLY A 708 28.67 -26.08 -2.27
CA GLY A 708 27.44 -26.71 -2.73
C GLY A 708 26.14 -25.94 -2.42
N LEU A 709 26.23 -24.74 -1.84
CA LEU A 709 25.07 -23.91 -1.49
C LEU A 709 24.09 -23.74 -2.65
N LEU A 710 24.59 -23.52 -3.87
CA LEU A 710 23.77 -23.32 -5.07
C LEU A 710 22.97 -24.58 -5.43
N ASN A 711 23.45 -25.77 -5.13
CA ASN A 711 22.74 -27.03 -5.37
C ASN A 711 21.58 -27.26 -4.39
N GLU A 712 21.59 -26.53 -3.27
CA GLU A 712 20.54 -26.59 -2.26
C GLU A 712 19.50 -25.48 -2.42
N ILE A 713 19.64 -24.59 -3.43
CA ILE A 713 18.65 -23.56 -3.72
C ILE A 713 17.46 -24.16 -4.45
N ALA A 714 16.28 -24.09 -3.85
CA ALA A 714 15.04 -24.38 -4.56
C ALA A 714 14.73 -23.30 -5.58
N LEU A 715 14.30 -23.70 -6.79
CA LEU A 715 13.92 -22.79 -7.88
C LEU A 715 12.49 -23.06 -8.31
N GLY A 716 11.73 -21.99 -8.49
CA GLY A 716 10.39 -22.04 -9.06
C GLY A 716 10.16 -20.87 -10.01
N THR A 717 9.46 -21.14 -11.10
CA THR A 717 8.99 -20.11 -12.04
C THR A 717 7.49 -20.14 -12.12
N GLY A 718 6.90 -19.27 -12.91
CA GLY A 718 5.48 -19.33 -13.16
C GLY A 718 4.92 -18.05 -13.75
N PHE A 719 3.61 -18.06 -13.88
CA PHE A 719 2.87 -16.91 -14.34
C PHE A 719 1.67 -16.64 -13.42
N GLY A 720 1.20 -15.41 -13.43
CA GLY A 720 0.06 -15.04 -12.62
C GLY A 720 -0.75 -13.92 -13.23
N LEU A 721 -2.01 -13.87 -12.82
CA LEU A 721 -2.95 -12.82 -13.17
C LEU A 721 -3.16 -11.91 -11.96
N ARG A 722 -3.28 -10.61 -12.20
CA ARG A 722 -3.54 -9.58 -11.21
C ARG A 722 -4.71 -8.74 -11.67
N TYR A 723 -5.74 -8.69 -10.85
CA TYR A 723 -6.89 -7.82 -11.09
C TYR A 723 -6.85 -6.65 -10.09
N ASP A 724 -6.51 -5.46 -10.60
CA ASP A 724 -6.32 -4.25 -9.79
C ASP A 724 -7.62 -3.44 -9.75
N ILE A 725 -8.20 -3.33 -8.54
CA ILE A 725 -9.44 -2.56 -8.28
C ILE A 725 -9.10 -1.18 -7.68
N SER A 726 -7.86 -0.71 -7.80
CA SER A 726 -7.32 0.54 -7.25
C SER A 726 -7.00 0.50 -5.76
N TYR A 727 -7.87 -0.02 -4.91
CA TYR A 727 -7.67 -0.21 -3.46
C TYR A 727 -7.35 -1.66 -3.08
N LEU A 728 -7.50 -2.59 -3.99
CA LEU A 728 -7.30 -4.02 -3.77
C LEU A 728 -6.79 -4.68 -5.06
N VAL A 729 -5.78 -5.52 -4.94
CA VAL A 729 -5.28 -6.37 -6.03
C VAL A 729 -5.60 -7.82 -5.69
N ILE A 730 -6.40 -8.47 -6.52
CA ILE A 730 -6.65 -9.92 -6.44
C ILE A 730 -5.66 -10.59 -7.40
N ARG A 731 -4.92 -11.57 -6.91
CA ARG A 731 -3.97 -12.30 -7.73
C ARG A 731 -4.21 -13.81 -7.70
N ALA A 732 -3.97 -14.44 -8.82
CA ALA A 732 -3.90 -15.89 -8.99
C ALA A 732 -2.55 -16.22 -9.62
N ASP A 733 -1.73 -16.99 -8.90
CA ASP A 733 -0.41 -17.42 -9.35
C ASP A 733 -0.38 -18.92 -9.57
N LEU A 734 0.18 -19.35 -10.69
CA LEU A 734 0.54 -20.73 -10.98
C LEU A 734 2.06 -20.85 -10.97
N GLY A 735 2.61 -21.47 -9.93
CA GLY A 735 4.02 -21.74 -9.78
C GLY A 735 4.37 -23.11 -10.35
N ILE A 736 5.54 -23.21 -10.95
CA ILE A 736 6.12 -24.42 -11.53
C ILE A 736 7.48 -24.62 -10.89
N GLY A 737 7.66 -25.68 -10.11
CA GLY A 737 8.93 -26.07 -9.53
C GLY A 737 9.92 -26.48 -10.62
N ILE A 738 11.13 -25.94 -10.56
CA ILE A 738 12.23 -26.26 -11.47
C ILE A 738 13.25 -27.14 -10.77
N HIS A 739 13.56 -26.80 -9.51
CA HIS A 739 14.58 -27.50 -8.73
C HIS A 739 14.19 -27.57 -7.25
N THR A 740 14.38 -28.73 -6.63
CA THR A 740 14.26 -28.93 -5.18
C THR A 740 15.65 -29.17 -4.59
N PRO A 741 15.88 -28.79 -3.30
CA PRO A 741 17.18 -28.95 -2.63
C PRO A 741 17.53 -30.41 -2.33
N TYR A 742 16.70 -31.35 -2.69
CA TYR A 742 16.85 -32.77 -2.37
C TYR A 742 17.47 -33.53 -3.52
N PRO A 743 18.41 -34.46 -3.27
CA PRO A 743 18.86 -35.39 -4.29
C PRO A 743 17.68 -36.26 -4.77
N ASN A 744 17.51 -36.36 -6.07
CA ASN A 744 16.56 -37.30 -6.67
C ASN A 744 17.35 -38.43 -7.32
N PRO A 745 17.25 -39.68 -6.82
CA PRO A 745 18.00 -40.79 -7.37
C PRO A 745 17.70 -41.07 -8.83
N ASP A 746 16.52 -40.72 -9.33
CA ASP A 746 16.08 -41.04 -10.68
C ASP A 746 16.35 -39.91 -11.70
N LYS A 747 16.82 -38.76 -11.27
CA LYS A 747 17.07 -37.61 -12.16
C LYS A 747 18.29 -36.82 -11.73
N THR A 748 19.25 -36.71 -12.60
CA THR A 748 20.41 -35.84 -12.47
C THR A 748 20.13 -34.50 -13.15
N GLY A 749 20.49 -33.37 -12.51
CA GLY A 749 20.40 -32.02 -13.09
C GLY A 749 19.32 -31.12 -12.46
N TYR A 750 18.98 -30.03 -13.17
CA TYR A 750 18.09 -28.97 -12.68
C TYR A 750 16.62 -29.38 -12.52
N TYR A 751 16.23 -30.54 -13.06
CA TYR A 751 14.86 -31.08 -13.02
C TYR A 751 14.81 -32.32 -12.14
N ASN A 752 14.98 -32.13 -10.85
CA ASN A 752 14.94 -33.22 -9.88
C ASN A 752 13.54 -33.46 -9.29
N ILE A 753 12.49 -32.98 -9.93
CA ILE A 753 11.10 -33.17 -9.50
C ILE A 753 10.55 -34.43 -10.17
N SER A 754 9.95 -35.33 -9.39
CA SER A 754 9.50 -36.64 -9.82
C SER A 754 8.39 -36.61 -10.88
N SER A 755 7.47 -35.65 -10.80
CA SER A 755 6.45 -35.43 -11.82
C SER A 755 6.11 -33.93 -11.96
N PHE A 756 5.59 -33.54 -13.13
CA PHE A 756 5.15 -32.16 -13.37
C PHE A 756 4.07 -31.73 -12.35
N LYS A 757 3.18 -32.63 -11.95
CA LYS A 757 2.11 -32.36 -10.98
C LYS A 757 2.64 -32.02 -9.59
N ASP A 758 3.73 -32.68 -9.18
CA ASP A 758 4.35 -32.47 -7.86
C ASP A 758 5.08 -31.12 -7.77
N GLY A 759 5.43 -30.54 -8.92
CA GLY A 759 6.03 -29.22 -9.04
C GLY A 759 5.02 -28.08 -9.23
N LEU A 760 3.69 -28.33 -9.25
CA LEU A 760 2.69 -27.30 -9.46
C LEU A 760 2.17 -26.73 -8.15
N GLY A 761 2.31 -25.40 -7.97
CA GLY A 761 1.71 -24.63 -6.88
C GLY A 761 0.68 -23.63 -7.41
N PHE A 762 -0.55 -23.71 -6.93
CA PHE A 762 -1.57 -22.71 -7.25
C PHE A 762 -1.88 -21.87 -6.00
N HIS A 763 -1.84 -20.54 -6.15
CA HIS A 763 -2.13 -19.62 -5.07
C HIS A 763 -3.12 -18.54 -5.52
N LEU A 764 -4.19 -18.39 -4.72
CA LEU A 764 -5.08 -17.24 -4.77
C LEU A 764 -4.74 -16.35 -3.59
N ALA A 765 -4.47 -15.07 -3.83
CA ALA A 765 -4.05 -14.16 -2.77
C ALA A 765 -4.49 -12.72 -3.04
N ILE A 766 -4.38 -11.88 -2.02
CA ILE A 766 -4.70 -10.45 -2.06
C ILE A 766 -3.38 -9.68 -1.93
N GLY A 767 -3.21 -8.65 -2.76
CA GLY A 767 -2.00 -7.84 -2.83
C GLY A 767 -0.91 -8.41 -3.72
N TYR A 768 0.18 -7.67 -3.87
CA TYR A 768 1.39 -8.16 -4.54
C TYR A 768 2.20 -9.05 -3.60
N PRO A 769 3.02 -10.00 -4.11
CA PRO A 769 3.80 -10.91 -3.25
C PRO A 769 4.90 -10.18 -2.45
N PHE A 770 5.39 -9.08 -2.99
CA PHE A 770 6.39 -8.20 -2.38
C PHE A 770 6.35 -6.79 -2.97
#